data_1285733786cb354132400248dd1d4b41
#
_entry.id   1285733786cb354132400248dd1d4b41
#
_cell.length_a   1.000
_cell.length_b   1.000
_cell.length_c   1.000
_cell.angle_alpha   90.00
_cell.angle_beta   90.00
_cell.angle_gamma   90.00
#
_symmetry.space_group_name_H-M   'P 1'
#
loop_
_entity.id
_entity.type
_entity.pdbx_description
1 polymer ?
#
loop_
_entity_poly.entity_id
_entity_poly.type
_entity_poly.pdbx_seq_one_letter_code
_entity_poly.pdbx_strand_id
1 'polypeptide(L)'
;KFGIIIESAEPREPHHFSMLFGYGASAINPYLVNEIISYHHKNGYIKGISIESAIANFNEAIAKGIIKVMNKIGISTLNSYRGSQIFEALGLKTNFINKYFKNTPTRIEGVGLYVLEKEISQRIKFAFNSKPDFSSIKIGGEYRWRRDGESHMLNPNSISKLQNSVKTENYNSYKEYSNLINKQEEQLMTIRGLLKFVDYNPIPIEEVEPWTEIVKRFKTGAMSYGSISKEAHENLAIAMNRIGGKSNSGEGGEDFERFKKDENGDSRNSSIKQVASGRFGVSSYYLANADEIQIKMAQGAKPGEGGQLPGPKVNPLIAKVRNSTPYVGLISPPPHHDIYSIEDLAQLIFDLKNANRDARINVKLVSEVGVGTIAAGVAKAKADVILISGYDGGTGASPLTSLKHAGLPWELGLAEAQQTLVLNNLRSRVVLECDGQLKTGRDVAIACLLGAEEFGFSTAPLVASGCVMMRACHLNTCPVGIATQDPELRKNFKGKPEHVVNFMFFVAQELREIMANLGFRTVEEMIGQSQKLKAKKGVEDYKVKGINLDNILYKPKSNKTYHYRNTEPQNHNLKKVLDFKILKESKLSINKKIKTSLEFKIKNTDRSVGAIISNEISKLHGEKGLPRETLNLTFEGSAGQSFGAFSVKGLKMTVFGNTNDYFGKGLSGGILSVRIPKKSTFESEKNIITGNVALYGAIAGEAYINGIAGERFCVRNSGSKAVVEGIGDHGCEYMTGGIVLVLGKIGRNFGAGMSGGIAYIYKNDQFSEKEFNMEMIDLESINNQDEDIISNMLKNHFSYTNSKIAKMILSKWGKEKNNFIK
;
A
#
# COMPACT_ATOMS: atom_id res chain seq x y z
N LYS A 1 -19.88 16.97 -33.93
CA LYS A 1 -19.68 15.99 -32.84
C LYS A 1 -20.93 15.13 -32.74
N PHE A 2 -20.79 13.81 -32.65
CA PHE A 2 -21.89 12.85 -32.46
C PHE A 2 -21.58 11.94 -31.24
N GLY A 3 -22.63 11.39 -30.64
CA GLY A 3 -22.50 10.39 -29.59
C GLY A 3 -22.46 8.98 -30.19
N ILE A 4 -21.77 8.06 -29.54
CA ILE A 4 -21.72 6.63 -29.86
C ILE A 4 -22.51 5.89 -28.79
N ILE A 5 -23.57 5.20 -29.20
CA ILE A 5 -24.34 4.32 -28.30
C ILE A 5 -23.93 2.89 -28.61
N ILE A 6 -23.56 2.14 -27.57
CA ILE A 6 -23.23 0.72 -27.68
C ILE A 6 -24.42 -0.09 -27.13
N GLU A 7 -25.02 -0.93 -27.99
CA GLU A 7 -25.98 -1.94 -27.56
C GLU A 7 -25.34 -3.32 -27.65
N SER A 8 -25.19 -4.00 -26.52
CA SER A 8 -24.45 -5.25 -26.46
C SER A 8 -24.88 -6.14 -25.30
N ALA A 9 -24.77 -7.46 -25.48
CA ALA A 9 -24.95 -8.47 -24.44
C ALA A 9 -23.72 -8.66 -23.53
N GLU A 10 -22.55 -8.11 -23.90
CA GLU A 10 -21.28 -8.40 -23.23
C GLU A 10 -21.04 -7.60 -21.94
N PRO A 11 -21.44 -6.31 -21.82
CA PRO A 11 -21.16 -5.53 -20.61
C PRO A 11 -21.98 -6.03 -19.40
N ARG A 12 -21.30 -6.51 -18.36
CA ARG A 12 -21.94 -7.09 -17.15
C ARG A 12 -21.33 -6.57 -15.86
N GLU A 13 -20.09 -6.10 -15.89
CA GLU A 13 -19.31 -5.69 -14.72
C GLU A 13 -18.73 -4.28 -14.93
N PRO A 14 -18.47 -3.49 -13.87
CA PRO A 14 -18.01 -2.11 -13.98
C PRO A 14 -16.83 -1.90 -14.92
N HIS A 15 -15.85 -2.83 -14.95
CA HIS A 15 -14.70 -2.71 -15.85
C HIS A 15 -15.06 -2.85 -17.33
N HIS A 16 -16.08 -3.64 -17.68
CA HIS A 16 -16.58 -3.72 -19.07
C HIS A 16 -17.13 -2.37 -19.53
N PHE A 17 -17.92 -1.71 -18.69
CA PHE A 17 -18.46 -0.37 -18.96
C PHE A 17 -17.36 0.68 -19.01
N SER A 18 -16.44 0.62 -18.05
CA SER A 18 -15.29 1.53 -18.00
C SER A 18 -14.44 1.44 -19.27
N MET A 19 -14.19 0.23 -19.78
CA MET A 19 -13.45 0.01 -21.01
C MET A 19 -14.18 0.63 -22.21
N LEU A 20 -15.49 0.41 -22.36
CA LEU A 20 -16.27 0.96 -23.46
C LEU A 20 -16.29 2.49 -23.44
N PHE A 21 -16.49 3.13 -22.28
CA PHE A 21 -16.37 4.58 -22.14
C PHE A 21 -14.95 5.07 -22.44
N GLY A 22 -13.94 4.35 -21.97
CA GLY A 22 -12.53 4.66 -22.22
C GLY A 22 -12.16 4.61 -23.70
N TYR A 23 -12.87 3.84 -24.51
CA TYR A 23 -12.75 3.80 -25.98
C TYR A 23 -13.77 4.68 -26.72
N GLY A 24 -14.54 5.51 -26.01
CA GLY A 24 -15.30 6.60 -26.61
C GLY A 24 -16.81 6.43 -26.62
N ALA A 25 -17.39 5.37 -26.05
CA ALA A 25 -18.84 5.24 -25.92
C ALA A 25 -19.42 6.45 -25.16
N SER A 26 -20.60 6.91 -25.62
CA SER A 26 -21.36 7.98 -24.97
C SER A 26 -22.49 7.43 -24.12
N ALA A 27 -23.05 6.30 -24.52
CA ALA A 27 -24.03 5.54 -23.75
C ALA A 27 -23.89 4.04 -24.05
N ILE A 28 -24.34 3.21 -23.12
CA ILE A 28 -24.26 1.74 -23.20
C ILE A 28 -25.61 1.17 -22.81
N ASN A 29 -26.20 0.35 -23.67
CA ASN A 29 -27.39 -0.45 -23.36
C ASN A 29 -27.03 -1.92 -23.21
N PRO A 30 -26.92 -2.43 -21.96
CA PRO A 30 -26.63 -3.82 -21.68
C PRO A 30 -27.91 -4.66 -21.73
N TYR A 31 -28.53 -4.80 -22.89
CA TYR A 31 -29.87 -5.36 -23.04
C TYR A 31 -30.05 -6.74 -22.39
N LEU A 32 -29.03 -7.63 -22.50
CA LEU A 32 -29.10 -8.97 -21.90
C LEU A 32 -29.12 -8.94 -20.39
N VAL A 33 -28.43 -7.99 -19.75
CA VAL A 33 -28.47 -7.82 -18.28
C VAL A 33 -29.90 -7.43 -17.86
N ASN A 34 -30.53 -6.52 -18.55
CA ASN A 34 -31.91 -6.10 -18.26
C ASN A 34 -32.90 -7.27 -18.42
N GLU A 35 -32.73 -8.11 -19.46
CA GLU A 35 -33.52 -9.32 -19.66
C GLU A 35 -33.27 -10.36 -18.55
N ILE A 36 -32.03 -10.57 -18.14
CA ILE A 36 -31.67 -11.48 -17.05
C ILE A 36 -32.29 -11.01 -15.72
N ILE A 37 -32.23 -9.73 -15.40
CA ILE A 37 -32.86 -9.17 -14.18
C ILE A 37 -34.38 -9.42 -14.24
N SER A 38 -35.02 -9.16 -15.36
CA SER A 38 -36.45 -9.39 -15.57
C SER A 38 -36.81 -10.88 -15.43
N TYR A 39 -36.00 -11.77 -15.99
CA TYR A 39 -36.15 -13.21 -15.86
C TYR A 39 -36.04 -13.67 -14.40
N HIS A 40 -35.02 -13.23 -13.69
CA HIS A 40 -34.81 -13.59 -12.28
C HIS A 40 -35.92 -13.04 -11.38
N HIS A 41 -36.45 -11.86 -11.66
CA HIS A 41 -37.59 -11.32 -10.94
C HIS A 41 -38.84 -12.16 -11.16
N LYS A 42 -39.17 -12.48 -12.42
CA LYS A 42 -40.34 -13.31 -12.78
C LYS A 42 -40.30 -14.70 -12.18
N ASN A 43 -39.11 -15.27 -12.02
CA ASN A 43 -38.90 -16.60 -11.43
C ASN A 43 -38.68 -16.58 -9.89
N GLY A 44 -38.86 -15.44 -9.23
CA GLY A 44 -38.78 -15.29 -7.79
C GLY A 44 -37.40 -15.38 -7.18
N TYR A 45 -36.33 -15.23 -7.96
CA TYR A 45 -34.97 -15.11 -7.47
C TYR A 45 -34.66 -13.71 -6.92
N ILE A 46 -35.30 -12.68 -7.47
CA ILE A 46 -35.29 -11.31 -6.96
C ILE A 46 -36.65 -11.06 -6.33
N LYS A 47 -36.66 -10.75 -5.02
CA LYS A 47 -37.88 -10.55 -4.21
C LYS A 47 -37.87 -9.19 -3.53
N GLY A 48 -39.04 -8.64 -3.25
CA GLY A 48 -39.21 -7.44 -2.41
C GLY A 48 -38.94 -6.10 -3.12
N ILE A 49 -38.59 -6.11 -4.41
CA ILE A 49 -38.40 -4.89 -5.22
C ILE A 49 -39.02 -5.08 -6.61
N SER A 50 -39.38 -4.00 -7.30
CA SER A 50 -39.86 -4.06 -8.69
C SER A 50 -38.72 -4.31 -9.68
N ILE A 51 -39.04 -4.68 -10.92
CA ILE A 51 -38.06 -4.86 -12.01
C ILE A 51 -37.32 -3.54 -12.26
N GLU A 52 -38.05 -2.43 -12.30
CA GLU A 52 -37.51 -1.09 -12.53
C GLU A 52 -36.52 -0.72 -11.42
N SER A 53 -36.87 -0.99 -10.16
CA SER A 53 -35.98 -0.77 -9.01
C SER A 53 -34.72 -1.66 -9.09
N ALA A 54 -34.87 -2.92 -9.52
CA ALA A 54 -33.72 -3.81 -9.67
C ALA A 54 -32.77 -3.34 -10.76
N ILE A 55 -33.30 -2.87 -11.92
CA ILE A 55 -32.49 -2.27 -13.00
C ILE A 55 -31.83 -0.97 -12.53
N ALA A 56 -32.56 -0.11 -11.81
CA ALA A 56 -32.00 1.12 -11.27
C ALA A 56 -30.85 0.84 -10.30
N ASN A 57 -30.99 -0.13 -9.40
CA ASN A 57 -29.93 -0.55 -8.47
C ASN A 57 -28.70 -1.09 -9.21
N PHE A 58 -28.88 -1.84 -10.30
CA PHE A 58 -27.79 -2.30 -11.14
C PHE A 58 -27.07 -1.12 -11.77
N ASN A 59 -27.80 -0.17 -12.37
CA ASN A 59 -27.22 1.01 -13.01
C ASN A 59 -26.45 1.87 -12.00
N GLU A 60 -26.97 2.06 -10.78
CA GLU A 60 -26.29 2.77 -9.70
C GLU A 60 -25.00 2.06 -9.29
N ALA A 61 -25.02 0.73 -9.14
CA ALA A 61 -23.83 -0.04 -8.81
C ALA A 61 -22.74 0.08 -9.89
N ILE A 62 -23.14 0.04 -11.18
CA ILE A 62 -22.23 0.27 -12.31
C ILE A 62 -21.66 1.69 -12.28
N ALA A 63 -22.49 2.71 -12.05
CA ALA A 63 -22.05 4.11 -11.96
C ALA A 63 -21.03 4.30 -10.84
N LYS A 64 -21.30 3.77 -9.64
CA LYS A 64 -20.35 3.78 -8.52
C LYS A 64 -19.05 3.05 -8.86
N GLY A 65 -19.13 1.93 -9.58
CA GLY A 65 -17.97 1.18 -10.05
C GLY A 65 -17.12 1.95 -11.05
N ILE A 66 -17.74 2.65 -12.01
CA ILE A 66 -17.05 3.51 -12.98
C ILE A 66 -16.35 4.68 -12.28
N ILE A 67 -17.05 5.36 -11.38
CA ILE A 67 -16.46 6.45 -10.57
C ILE A 67 -15.22 5.94 -9.81
N LYS A 68 -15.30 4.73 -9.26
CA LYS A 68 -14.16 4.12 -8.56
C LYS A 68 -12.97 3.85 -9.50
N VAL A 69 -13.23 3.38 -10.74
CA VAL A 69 -12.18 3.20 -11.75
C VAL A 69 -11.56 4.55 -12.13
N MET A 70 -12.37 5.57 -12.38
CA MET A 70 -11.91 6.93 -12.69
C MET A 70 -11.05 7.50 -11.55
N ASN A 71 -11.48 7.27 -10.32
CA ASN A 71 -10.76 7.72 -9.12
C ASN A 71 -9.37 7.10 -8.99
N LYS A 72 -9.21 5.79 -9.32
CA LYS A 72 -7.93 5.09 -9.33
C LYS A 72 -6.87 5.76 -10.21
N ILE A 73 -7.31 6.34 -11.31
CA ILE A 73 -6.45 6.94 -12.34
C ILE A 73 -6.44 8.47 -12.27
N GLY A 74 -7.08 9.05 -11.25
CA GLY A 74 -7.08 10.49 -11.00
C GLY A 74 -7.87 11.30 -12.02
N ILE A 75 -8.85 10.72 -12.72
CA ILE A 75 -9.71 11.44 -13.67
C ILE A 75 -11.04 11.76 -13.01
N SER A 76 -11.34 13.04 -12.81
CA SER A 76 -12.49 13.52 -12.05
C SER A 76 -13.79 13.64 -12.84
N THR A 77 -13.75 13.67 -14.18
CA THR A 77 -14.95 13.82 -15.01
C THR A 77 -15.05 12.74 -16.06
N LEU A 78 -16.27 12.23 -16.30
CA LEU A 78 -16.51 11.23 -17.36
C LEU A 78 -16.16 11.77 -18.75
N ASN A 79 -16.27 13.07 -18.96
CA ASN A 79 -15.91 13.70 -20.23
C ASN A 79 -14.40 13.58 -20.54
N SER A 80 -13.56 13.69 -19.53
CA SER A 80 -12.10 13.50 -19.65
C SER A 80 -11.71 12.03 -19.74
N TYR A 81 -12.51 11.14 -19.13
CA TYR A 81 -12.28 9.70 -19.16
C TYR A 81 -12.66 9.10 -20.53
N ARG A 82 -13.73 9.62 -21.17
CA ARG A 82 -14.23 9.11 -22.42
C ARG A 82 -13.22 9.29 -23.55
N GLY A 83 -12.79 8.17 -24.15
CA GLY A 83 -11.76 8.15 -25.19
C GLY A 83 -10.33 8.29 -24.68
N SER A 84 -10.09 8.18 -23.37
CA SER A 84 -8.76 8.27 -22.77
C SER A 84 -7.85 7.07 -23.09
N GLN A 85 -8.41 5.91 -23.43
CA GLN A 85 -7.71 4.69 -23.86
C GLN A 85 -6.63 4.20 -22.86
N ILE A 86 -6.83 4.41 -21.57
CA ILE A 86 -5.89 4.05 -20.52
C ILE A 86 -5.95 2.55 -20.17
N PHE A 87 -5.72 1.73 -21.16
CA PHE A 87 -5.71 0.26 -21.06
C PHE A 87 -4.45 -0.28 -21.72
N GLU A 88 -4.08 -1.47 -21.36
CA GLU A 88 -3.03 -2.25 -22.03
C GLU A 88 -3.63 -3.48 -22.69
N ALA A 89 -3.23 -3.77 -23.89
CA ALA A 89 -3.56 -5.00 -24.58
C ALA A 89 -2.51 -6.07 -24.29
N LEU A 90 -2.94 -7.24 -23.84
CA LEU A 90 -2.09 -8.40 -23.64
C LEU A 90 -2.49 -9.53 -24.59
N GLY A 91 -1.54 -10.02 -25.39
CA GLY A 91 -1.75 -11.14 -26.26
C GLY A 91 -2.53 -10.82 -27.52
N LEU A 92 -2.54 -9.55 -27.98
CA LEU A 92 -3.06 -9.12 -29.28
C LEU A 92 -1.93 -8.66 -30.18
N LYS A 93 -2.00 -8.99 -31.49
CA LYS A 93 -0.99 -8.56 -32.48
C LYS A 93 -0.93 -7.05 -32.60
N THR A 94 0.27 -6.50 -32.72
CA THR A 94 0.48 -5.05 -32.88
C THR A 94 -0.24 -4.47 -34.07
N ASN A 95 -0.31 -5.17 -35.21
CA ASN A 95 -1.05 -4.69 -36.39
C ASN A 95 -2.57 -4.61 -36.15
N PHE A 96 -3.13 -5.53 -35.35
CA PHE A 96 -4.53 -5.48 -34.92
C PHE A 96 -4.80 -4.28 -34.02
N ILE A 97 -3.93 -4.08 -33.02
CA ILE A 97 -4.03 -2.93 -32.12
C ILE A 97 -3.91 -1.61 -32.87
N ASN A 98 -2.92 -1.46 -33.74
CA ASN A 98 -2.71 -0.24 -34.50
C ASN A 98 -3.88 0.11 -35.42
N LYS A 99 -4.62 -0.90 -35.87
CA LYS A 99 -5.80 -0.69 -36.74
C LYS A 99 -7.04 -0.33 -35.95
N TYR A 100 -7.34 -1.01 -34.86
CA TYR A 100 -8.62 -0.93 -34.16
C TYR A 100 -8.56 -0.22 -32.81
N PHE A 101 -7.39 -0.20 -32.17
CA PHE A 101 -7.16 0.34 -30.82
C PHE A 101 -5.93 1.25 -30.79
N LYS A 102 -5.87 2.15 -31.77
CA LYS A 102 -4.72 3.04 -31.96
C LYS A 102 -4.28 3.71 -30.64
N ASN A 103 -2.98 3.74 -30.39
CA ASN A 103 -2.34 4.25 -29.17
C ASN A 103 -2.50 3.38 -27.89
N THR A 104 -3.18 2.24 -27.97
CA THR A 104 -3.17 1.29 -26.83
C THR A 104 -1.81 0.57 -26.78
N PRO A 105 -1.10 0.60 -25.65
CA PRO A 105 0.18 -0.10 -25.52
C PRO A 105 -0.03 -1.63 -25.52
N THR A 106 0.93 -2.35 -26.07
CA THR A 106 1.02 -3.81 -26.00
C THR A 106 2.47 -4.23 -25.82
N ARG A 107 2.74 -5.05 -24.80
CA ARG A 107 4.08 -5.58 -24.50
C ARG A 107 4.19 -7.06 -24.83
N ILE A 108 3.08 -7.74 -25.04
CA ILE A 108 3.01 -9.14 -25.45
C ILE A 108 2.14 -9.22 -26.68
N GLU A 109 2.73 -9.55 -27.84
CA GLU A 109 1.98 -9.90 -29.03
C GLU A 109 1.33 -11.29 -28.88
N GLY A 110 0.25 -11.50 -29.63
CA GLY A 110 -0.46 -12.79 -29.57
C GLY A 110 -1.38 -13.00 -30.77
N VAL A 111 -2.68 -13.11 -30.52
CA VAL A 111 -3.68 -13.45 -31.53
C VAL A 111 -4.05 -12.25 -32.40
N GLY A 112 -4.42 -12.53 -33.63
CA GLY A 112 -4.97 -11.57 -34.59
C GLY A 112 -6.45 -11.84 -34.88
N LEU A 113 -7.02 -11.08 -35.84
CA LEU A 113 -8.42 -11.11 -36.23
C LEU A 113 -8.94 -12.52 -36.51
N TYR A 114 -8.17 -13.36 -37.19
CA TYR A 114 -8.57 -14.74 -37.54
C TYR A 114 -8.92 -15.58 -36.30
N VAL A 115 -8.17 -15.43 -35.21
CA VAL A 115 -8.45 -16.18 -33.97
C VAL A 115 -9.72 -15.67 -33.30
N LEU A 116 -9.92 -14.35 -33.29
CA LEU A 116 -11.15 -13.73 -32.75
C LEU A 116 -12.37 -14.17 -33.52
N GLU A 117 -12.30 -14.19 -34.87
CA GLU A 117 -13.36 -14.69 -35.74
C GLU A 117 -13.68 -16.15 -35.43
N LYS A 118 -12.65 -17.00 -35.31
CA LYS A 118 -12.80 -18.41 -34.93
C LYS A 118 -13.55 -18.58 -33.61
N GLU A 119 -13.18 -17.82 -32.59
CA GLU A 119 -13.81 -17.89 -31.26
C GLU A 119 -15.28 -17.44 -31.32
N ILE A 120 -15.58 -16.34 -32.02
CA ILE A 120 -16.94 -15.86 -32.19
C ILE A 120 -17.76 -16.91 -32.97
N SER A 121 -17.22 -17.45 -34.05
CA SER A 121 -17.87 -18.50 -34.82
C SER A 121 -18.16 -19.78 -34.01
N GLN A 122 -17.25 -20.17 -33.14
CA GLN A 122 -17.47 -21.29 -32.24
C GLN A 122 -18.59 -21.02 -31.24
N ARG A 123 -18.63 -19.82 -30.65
CA ARG A 123 -19.73 -19.41 -29.75
C ARG A 123 -21.07 -19.42 -30.45
N ILE A 124 -21.15 -18.87 -31.65
CA ILE A 124 -22.37 -18.85 -32.45
C ILE A 124 -22.81 -20.29 -32.78
N LYS A 125 -21.91 -21.15 -33.26
CA LYS A 125 -22.22 -22.54 -33.55
C LYS A 125 -22.73 -23.27 -32.30
N PHE A 126 -22.11 -23.08 -31.17
CA PHE A 126 -22.55 -23.69 -29.91
C PHE A 126 -23.94 -23.20 -29.49
N ALA A 127 -24.23 -21.89 -29.64
CA ALA A 127 -25.51 -21.31 -29.26
C ALA A 127 -26.70 -21.76 -30.16
N PHE A 128 -26.46 -21.99 -31.45
CA PHE A 128 -27.55 -22.22 -32.42
C PHE A 128 -27.63 -23.64 -32.98
N ASN A 129 -26.59 -24.47 -32.87
CA ASN A 129 -26.58 -25.83 -33.45
C ASN A 129 -26.93 -26.94 -32.44
N SER A 130 -27.08 -26.66 -31.18
CA SER A 130 -27.47 -27.63 -30.16
C SER A 130 -28.85 -27.29 -29.62
N LYS A 131 -29.68 -28.30 -29.37
CA LYS A 131 -30.79 -28.13 -28.40
C LYS A 131 -30.16 -27.61 -27.14
N PRO A 132 -30.67 -26.56 -26.49
CA PRO A 132 -30.04 -26.00 -25.29
C PRO A 132 -29.99 -27.10 -24.23
N ASP A 133 -28.85 -27.72 -24.15
CA ASP A 133 -28.57 -28.63 -23.03
C ASP A 133 -27.99 -27.78 -21.90
N PHE A 134 -28.88 -27.38 -21.00
CA PHE A 134 -28.49 -26.62 -19.81
C PHE A 134 -27.52 -27.37 -18.89
N SER A 135 -27.37 -28.70 -19.07
CA SER A 135 -26.35 -29.49 -18.36
C SER A 135 -24.93 -29.19 -18.84
N SER A 136 -24.77 -28.59 -20.01
CA SER A 136 -23.48 -28.22 -20.61
C SER A 136 -22.98 -26.82 -20.25
N ILE A 137 -23.71 -26.05 -19.43
CA ILE A 137 -23.23 -24.76 -18.94
C ILE A 137 -22.04 -25.00 -18.04
N LYS A 138 -20.90 -24.37 -18.37
CA LYS A 138 -19.67 -24.48 -17.56
C LYS A 138 -19.93 -24.03 -16.14
N ILE A 139 -19.45 -24.82 -15.16
CA ILE A 139 -19.65 -24.58 -13.72
C ILE A 139 -19.01 -23.26 -13.25
N GLY A 140 -18.10 -22.67 -14.05
CA GLY A 140 -17.33 -21.50 -13.69
C GLY A 140 -16.23 -21.86 -12.68
N GLY A 141 -16.06 -21.03 -11.65
CA GLY A 141 -15.04 -21.29 -10.64
C GLY A 141 -13.81 -20.38 -10.78
N GLU A 142 -13.90 -19.31 -11.56
CA GLU A 142 -12.80 -18.38 -11.81
C GLU A 142 -12.14 -17.82 -10.52
N TYR A 143 -12.97 -17.47 -9.53
CA TYR A 143 -12.47 -16.92 -8.27
C TYR A 143 -12.20 -17.98 -7.21
N ARG A 144 -13.04 -19.02 -7.14
CA ARG A 144 -12.90 -20.16 -6.23
C ARG A 144 -12.81 -21.44 -7.03
N TRP A 145 -11.89 -22.30 -6.65
CA TRP A 145 -11.88 -23.65 -7.23
C TRP A 145 -13.24 -24.36 -7.01
N ARG A 146 -13.72 -24.99 -8.06
CA ARG A 146 -14.90 -25.85 -8.06
C ARG A 146 -14.55 -27.14 -8.80
N ARG A 147 -15.13 -28.22 -8.33
CA ARG A 147 -15.02 -29.51 -9.03
C ARG A 147 -15.63 -29.33 -10.44
N ASP A 148 -14.92 -29.81 -11.45
CA ASP A 148 -15.29 -29.71 -12.88
C ASP A 148 -15.43 -28.26 -13.40
N GLY A 149 -14.93 -27.27 -12.63
CA GLY A 149 -14.84 -25.86 -13.01
C GLY A 149 -13.50 -25.49 -13.60
N GLU A 150 -13.19 -24.19 -13.55
CA GLU A 150 -11.88 -23.67 -14.04
C GLU A 150 -10.70 -24.22 -13.23
N SER A 151 -9.60 -24.44 -13.91
CA SER A 151 -8.36 -24.96 -13.31
C SER A 151 -7.65 -23.89 -12.49
N HIS A 152 -7.17 -24.28 -11.31
CA HIS A 152 -6.36 -23.46 -10.42
C HIS A 152 -5.05 -24.14 -10.09
N MET A 153 -3.93 -23.38 -10.08
CA MET A 153 -2.63 -23.90 -9.60
C MET A 153 -2.71 -24.37 -8.14
N LEU A 154 -3.38 -23.59 -7.28
CA LEU A 154 -3.67 -23.96 -5.90
C LEU A 154 -5.08 -24.58 -5.83
N ASN A 155 -5.14 -25.87 -6.04
CA ASN A 155 -6.31 -26.72 -5.95
C ASN A 155 -6.19 -27.71 -4.76
N PRO A 156 -7.20 -28.48 -4.39
CA PRO A 156 -7.15 -29.37 -3.25
C PRO A 156 -5.96 -30.34 -3.24
N ASN A 157 -5.53 -30.82 -4.41
CA ASN A 157 -4.39 -31.74 -4.52
C ASN A 157 -3.06 -31.02 -4.22
N SER A 158 -2.78 -29.90 -4.90
CA SER A 158 -1.56 -29.15 -4.68
C SER A 158 -1.46 -28.58 -3.26
N ILE A 159 -2.60 -28.11 -2.69
CA ILE A 159 -2.68 -27.64 -1.30
C ILE A 159 -2.33 -28.77 -0.32
N SER A 160 -2.94 -29.95 -0.52
CA SER A 160 -2.69 -31.14 0.34
C SER A 160 -1.21 -31.57 0.27
N LYS A 161 -0.63 -31.60 -0.92
CA LYS A 161 0.80 -31.97 -1.10
C LYS A 161 1.73 -30.98 -0.41
N LEU A 162 1.48 -29.67 -0.54
CA LEU A 162 2.28 -28.66 0.15
C LEU A 162 2.16 -28.79 1.67
N GLN A 163 0.93 -28.88 2.20
CA GLN A 163 0.73 -28.99 3.63
C GLN A 163 1.33 -30.27 4.22
N ASN A 164 1.23 -31.38 3.50
CA ASN A 164 1.87 -32.62 3.92
C ASN A 164 3.41 -32.50 3.93
N SER A 165 4.01 -31.98 2.86
CA SER A 165 5.46 -31.84 2.77
C SER A 165 6.07 -31.03 3.91
N VAL A 166 5.44 -29.88 4.26
CA VAL A 166 5.96 -29.00 5.33
C VAL A 166 5.74 -29.56 6.74
N LYS A 167 4.69 -30.36 6.95
CA LYS A 167 4.39 -31.03 8.23
C LYS A 167 5.29 -32.23 8.48
N THR A 168 5.66 -32.95 7.43
CA THR A 168 6.47 -34.17 7.50
C THR A 168 7.93 -33.93 7.16
N GLU A 169 8.32 -32.70 6.90
CA GLU A 169 9.68 -32.28 6.48
C GLU A 169 10.19 -33.04 5.26
N ASN A 170 9.26 -33.42 4.36
CA ASN A 170 9.56 -34.29 3.23
C ASN A 170 9.74 -33.49 1.93
N TYR A 171 11.00 -33.33 1.51
CA TYR A 171 11.34 -32.64 0.28
C TYR A 171 10.82 -33.34 -0.99
N ASN A 172 10.74 -34.67 -1.01
CA ASN A 172 10.20 -35.40 -2.18
C ASN A 172 8.69 -35.08 -2.35
N SER A 173 7.94 -35.01 -1.26
CA SER A 173 6.54 -34.57 -1.29
C SER A 173 6.40 -33.11 -1.77
N TYR A 174 7.36 -32.24 -1.41
CA TYR A 174 7.42 -30.89 -1.96
C TYR A 174 7.71 -30.91 -3.47
N LYS A 175 8.59 -31.78 -3.96
CA LYS A 175 8.84 -31.91 -5.41
C LYS A 175 7.56 -32.31 -6.18
N GLU A 176 6.73 -33.15 -5.59
CA GLU A 176 5.43 -33.48 -6.18
C GLU A 176 4.53 -32.23 -6.27
N TYR A 177 4.46 -31.44 -5.19
CA TYR A 177 3.76 -30.16 -5.20
C TYR A 177 4.32 -29.20 -6.26
N SER A 178 5.64 -29.01 -6.27
CA SER A 178 6.31 -28.12 -7.24
C SER A 178 6.03 -28.55 -8.69
N ASN A 179 6.05 -29.86 -8.96
CA ASN A 179 5.71 -30.39 -10.28
C ASN A 179 4.26 -30.08 -10.68
N LEU A 180 3.29 -30.19 -9.75
CA LEU A 180 1.89 -29.83 -10.02
C LEU A 180 1.74 -28.33 -10.37
N ILE A 181 2.51 -27.47 -9.70
CA ILE A 181 2.49 -26.03 -9.97
C ILE A 181 3.19 -25.69 -11.30
N ASN A 182 4.33 -26.33 -11.59
CA ASN A 182 5.20 -25.98 -12.69
C ASN A 182 4.82 -26.63 -14.03
N LYS A 183 4.12 -27.79 -14.00
CA LYS A 183 3.68 -28.53 -15.19
C LYS A 183 2.41 -27.88 -15.77
N GLN A 184 2.60 -26.82 -16.53
CA GLN A 184 1.52 -26.06 -17.16
C GLN A 184 1.36 -26.38 -18.66
N GLU A 185 1.81 -27.56 -19.11
CA GLU A 185 1.80 -27.92 -20.54
C GLU A 185 0.38 -28.14 -21.07
N GLU A 186 -0.48 -28.74 -20.24
CA GLU A 186 -1.88 -29.01 -20.56
C GLU A 186 -2.84 -27.89 -20.14
N GLN A 187 -2.45 -27.07 -19.16
CA GLN A 187 -3.28 -26.02 -18.58
C GLN A 187 -2.44 -24.78 -18.32
N LEU A 188 -2.31 -23.94 -19.33
CA LEU A 188 -1.54 -22.69 -19.28
C LEU A 188 -2.23 -21.67 -18.38
N MET A 189 -1.55 -21.21 -17.34
CA MET A 189 -2.12 -20.29 -16.34
C MET A 189 -1.27 -19.03 -16.13
N THR A 190 0.01 -19.03 -16.51
CA THR A 190 0.92 -17.90 -16.25
C THR A 190 1.85 -17.66 -17.43
N ILE A 191 2.35 -16.41 -17.58
CA ILE A 191 3.37 -16.08 -18.59
C ILE A 191 4.63 -16.93 -18.37
N ARG A 192 5.08 -17.07 -17.13
CA ARG A 192 6.25 -17.89 -16.80
C ARG A 192 6.07 -19.39 -17.10
N GLY A 193 4.82 -19.86 -17.19
CA GLY A 193 4.51 -21.21 -17.67
C GLY A 193 4.92 -21.42 -19.14
N LEU A 194 4.99 -20.36 -19.94
CA LEU A 194 5.43 -20.37 -21.34
C LEU A 194 6.95 -20.28 -21.50
N LEU A 195 7.71 -20.10 -20.42
CA LEU A 195 9.16 -19.99 -20.45
C LEU A 195 9.82 -21.34 -20.16
N LYS A 196 11.03 -21.54 -20.72
CA LYS A 196 11.93 -22.65 -20.39
C LYS A 196 13.34 -22.14 -20.18
N PHE A 197 14.08 -22.85 -19.34
CA PHE A 197 15.51 -22.63 -19.18
C PHE A 197 16.28 -23.19 -20.40
N VAL A 198 17.39 -22.57 -20.73
CA VAL A 198 18.26 -22.95 -21.84
C VAL A 198 19.74 -22.74 -21.47
N ASP A 199 20.63 -23.24 -22.33
CA ASP A 199 22.08 -23.09 -22.18
C ASP A 199 22.58 -23.61 -20.83
N TYR A 200 22.21 -24.86 -20.54
CA TYR A 200 22.62 -25.58 -19.34
C TYR A 200 24.14 -25.79 -19.35
N ASN A 201 24.76 -25.54 -18.20
CA ASN A 201 26.17 -25.77 -17.92
C ASN A 201 26.33 -26.30 -16.50
N PRO A 202 25.96 -27.57 -16.24
CA PRO A 202 25.84 -28.10 -14.89
C PRO A 202 27.12 -28.02 -14.08
N ILE A 203 26.99 -27.64 -12.81
CA ILE A 203 28.03 -27.67 -11.78
C ILE A 203 27.57 -28.54 -10.60
N PRO A 204 28.47 -29.06 -9.77
CA PRO A 204 28.09 -29.76 -8.54
C PRO A 204 27.27 -28.83 -7.62
N ILE A 205 26.25 -29.38 -6.96
CA ILE A 205 25.35 -28.57 -6.08
C ILE A 205 26.09 -28.04 -4.85
N GLU A 206 27.18 -28.68 -4.48
CA GLU A 206 28.05 -28.27 -3.38
C GLU A 206 28.81 -26.98 -3.67
N GLU A 207 28.95 -26.60 -4.94
CA GLU A 207 29.54 -25.33 -5.37
C GLU A 207 28.52 -24.18 -5.32
N VAL A 208 27.23 -24.49 -5.20
CA VAL A 208 26.15 -23.49 -5.11
C VAL A 208 25.99 -23.03 -3.67
N GLU A 209 25.88 -21.74 -3.47
CA GLU A 209 25.67 -21.13 -2.15
C GLU A 209 24.59 -21.87 -1.34
N PRO A 210 24.77 -22.00 -0.01
CA PRO A 210 23.85 -22.77 0.81
C PRO A 210 22.47 -22.08 0.90
N TRP A 211 21.44 -22.89 1.11
CA TRP A 211 20.07 -22.39 1.26
C TRP A 211 19.93 -21.30 2.33
N THR A 212 20.75 -21.33 3.38
CA THR A 212 20.79 -20.35 4.46
C THR A 212 21.16 -18.95 3.99
N GLU A 213 21.93 -18.81 2.93
CA GLU A 213 22.22 -17.49 2.30
C GLU A 213 21.09 -17.07 1.37
N ILE A 214 20.50 -18.00 0.64
CA ILE A 214 19.39 -17.73 -0.28
C ILE A 214 18.17 -17.21 0.44
N VAL A 215 17.76 -17.82 1.58
CA VAL A 215 16.55 -17.42 2.32
C VAL A 215 16.64 -16.01 2.93
N LYS A 216 17.82 -15.44 3.08
CA LYS A 216 17.98 -14.03 3.48
C LYS A 216 17.40 -13.05 2.46
N ARG A 217 17.21 -13.49 1.22
CA ARG A 217 16.55 -12.75 0.12
C ARG A 217 15.05 -12.96 0.09
N PHE A 218 14.51 -13.85 0.94
CA PHE A 218 13.09 -14.16 1.00
C PHE A 218 12.37 -13.26 1.99
N LYS A 219 11.19 -12.80 1.58
CA LYS A 219 10.32 -11.93 2.37
C LYS A 219 8.90 -12.48 2.40
N THR A 220 8.14 -12.15 3.42
CA THR A 220 6.69 -12.27 3.28
C THR A 220 6.14 -11.02 2.60
N GLY A 221 5.14 -11.19 1.74
CA GLY A 221 4.38 -10.06 1.24
C GLY A 221 3.61 -9.37 2.36
N ALA A 222 3.23 -8.13 2.15
CA ALA A 222 2.53 -7.29 3.12
C ALA A 222 1.11 -7.81 3.38
N MET A 223 0.91 -8.44 4.53
CA MET A 223 -0.38 -8.94 5.02
C MET A 223 -0.66 -8.26 6.36
N SER A 224 -1.59 -7.29 6.40
CA SER A 224 -1.78 -6.44 7.56
C SER A 224 -2.37 -7.19 8.76
N TYR A 225 -1.89 -6.82 9.96
CA TYR A 225 -2.53 -7.20 11.21
C TYR A 225 -3.96 -6.65 11.26
N GLY A 226 -4.92 -7.55 11.42
CA GLY A 226 -6.35 -7.27 11.30
C GLY A 226 -6.97 -7.80 10.00
N SER A 227 -6.26 -7.83 8.87
CA SER A 227 -6.70 -8.60 7.70
C SER A 227 -6.50 -10.10 7.90
N ILE A 228 -5.37 -10.48 8.51
CA ILE A 228 -5.13 -11.82 9.05
C ILE A 228 -5.12 -11.80 10.58
N SER A 229 -5.26 -12.96 11.21
CA SER A 229 -5.27 -13.11 12.66
C SER A 229 -3.91 -12.81 13.28
N LYS A 230 -3.90 -12.55 14.60
CA LYS A 230 -2.68 -12.37 15.37
C LYS A 230 -1.76 -13.59 15.24
N GLU A 231 -2.32 -14.77 15.40
CA GLU A 231 -1.62 -16.04 15.35
C GLU A 231 -0.91 -16.26 14.00
N ALA A 232 -1.62 -16.02 12.90
CA ALA A 232 -1.03 -16.16 11.56
C ALA A 232 0.04 -15.09 11.29
N HIS A 233 -0.16 -13.87 11.76
CA HIS A 233 0.78 -12.77 11.57
C HIS A 233 2.08 -12.98 12.35
N GLU A 234 1.97 -13.40 13.62
CA GLU A 234 3.14 -13.69 14.47
C GLU A 234 3.87 -14.95 14.01
N ASN A 235 3.14 -15.98 13.57
CA ASN A 235 3.71 -17.20 13.00
C ASN A 235 4.67 -16.91 11.83
N LEU A 236 4.27 -16.04 10.92
CA LEU A 236 5.10 -15.61 9.78
C LEU A 236 6.34 -14.83 10.25
N ALA A 237 6.18 -13.93 11.23
CA ALA A 237 7.30 -13.13 11.74
C ALA A 237 8.35 -14.02 12.42
N ILE A 238 7.94 -14.93 13.30
CA ILE A 238 8.83 -15.87 13.98
C ILE A 238 9.59 -16.72 12.95
N ALA A 239 8.88 -17.31 12.00
CA ALA A 239 9.48 -18.16 10.99
C ALA A 239 10.57 -17.44 10.19
N MET A 240 10.26 -16.24 9.69
CA MET A 240 11.22 -15.48 8.89
C MET A 240 12.42 -14.99 9.71
N ASN A 241 12.19 -14.57 10.94
CA ASN A 241 13.29 -14.16 11.84
C ASN A 241 14.24 -15.34 12.14
N ARG A 242 13.73 -16.57 12.30
CA ARG A 242 14.56 -17.77 12.56
C ARG A 242 15.51 -18.10 11.41
N ILE A 243 15.11 -17.82 10.16
CA ILE A 243 15.92 -18.13 8.97
C ILE A 243 16.71 -16.92 8.43
N GLY A 244 16.63 -15.76 9.10
CA GLY A 244 17.26 -14.52 8.61
C GLY A 244 16.59 -13.88 7.40
N GLY A 245 15.39 -14.34 7.02
CA GLY A 245 14.51 -13.68 6.06
C GLY A 245 13.75 -12.52 6.72
N LYS A 246 12.80 -11.91 6.00
CA LYS A 246 12.08 -10.74 6.51
C LYS A 246 10.57 -10.91 6.40
N SER A 247 9.84 -10.64 7.49
CA SER A 247 8.39 -10.53 7.45
C SER A 247 7.94 -9.07 7.33
N ASN A 248 6.80 -8.84 6.70
CA ASN A 248 6.22 -7.52 6.49
C ASN A 248 4.98 -7.32 7.37
N SER A 249 4.95 -6.24 8.15
CA SER A 249 3.83 -5.90 9.04
C SER A 249 2.51 -5.64 8.30
N GLY A 250 2.59 -5.26 7.01
CA GLY A 250 1.46 -4.67 6.30
C GLY A 250 1.06 -3.30 6.87
N GLU A 251 -0.01 -2.71 6.33
CA GLU A 251 -0.46 -1.33 6.65
C GLU A 251 -1.18 -1.17 8.00
N GLY A 252 -1.25 -2.21 8.81
CA GLY A 252 -2.06 -2.23 10.03
C GLY A 252 -1.38 -1.72 11.30
N GLY A 253 -0.13 -1.32 11.24
CA GLY A 253 0.68 -1.13 12.43
C GLY A 253 1.05 -2.45 13.09
N GLU A 254 1.61 -2.41 14.28
CA GLU A 254 2.04 -3.59 15.01
C GLU A 254 1.95 -3.34 16.52
N ASP A 255 1.59 -4.37 17.29
CA ASP A 255 1.56 -4.30 18.74
C ASP A 255 3.00 -4.20 19.28
N PHE A 256 3.29 -3.22 20.10
CA PHE A 256 4.63 -2.94 20.62
C PHE A 256 5.20 -4.04 21.52
N GLU A 257 4.36 -4.89 22.11
CA GLU A 257 4.81 -6.07 22.86
C GLU A 257 5.61 -7.05 21.99
N ARG A 258 5.37 -7.04 20.68
CA ARG A 258 6.07 -7.89 19.70
C ARG A 258 7.52 -7.49 19.46
N PHE A 259 7.92 -6.28 19.87
CA PHE A 259 9.29 -5.78 19.73
C PHE A 259 10.24 -6.36 20.79
N LYS A 260 9.69 -7.04 21.79
CA LYS A 260 10.46 -7.80 22.76
C LYS A 260 10.56 -9.25 22.30
N LYS A 261 11.73 -9.86 22.51
CA LYS A 261 11.90 -11.29 22.28
C LYS A 261 11.11 -12.08 23.32
N ASP A 262 10.60 -13.22 22.92
CA ASP A 262 9.95 -14.18 23.79
C ASP A 262 10.99 -14.92 24.65
N GLU A 263 10.57 -15.59 25.71
CA GLU A 263 11.46 -16.32 26.65
C GLU A 263 12.30 -17.40 25.97
N ASN A 264 11.78 -18.01 24.91
CA ASN A 264 12.48 -19.00 24.07
C ASN A 264 13.45 -18.38 23.04
N GLY A 265 13.60 -17.04 23.03
CA GLY A 265 14.47 -16.30 22.12
C GLY A 265 13.83 -15.93 20.78
N ASP A 266 12.61 -16.38 20.51
CA ASP A 266 11.89 -16.01 19.27
C ASP A 266 11.56 -14.52 19.23
N SER A 267 11.52 -13.98 18.03
CA SER A 267 11.08 -12.60 17.79
C SER A 267 9.81 -12.59 16.94
N ARG A 268 8.78 -11.95 17.48
CA ARG A 268 7.52 -11.70 16.76
C ARG A 268 7.53 -10.38 16.00
N ASN A 269 8.62 -9.64 16.04
CA ASN A 269 8.79 -8.38 15.34
C ASN A 269 8.82 -8.60 13.82
N SER A 270 7.99 -7.89 13.08
CA SER A 270 8.11 -7.87 11.62
C SER A 270 9.27 -6.96 11.21
N SER A 271 10.28 -7.51 10.53
CA SER A 271 11.48 -6.76 10.10
C SER A 271 11.13 -5.60 9.17
N ILE A 272 10.11 -5.77 8.32
CA ILE A 272 9.65 -4.75 7.39
C ILE A 272 8.43 -4.04 7.97
N LYS A 273 8.54 -2.73 8.18
CA LYS A 273 7.45 -1.86 8.63
C LYS A 273 6.82 -1.14 7.44
N GLN A 274 5.56 -1.43 7.13
CA GLN A 274 4.89 -0.77 6.01
C GLN A 274 4.30 0.58 6.43
N VAL A 275 4.49 1.58 5.57
CA VAL A 275 3.91 2.92 5.65
C VAL A 275 2.99 3.10 4.44
N ALA A 276 1.69 3.05 4.68
CA ALA A 276 0.66 3.27 3.67
C ALA A 276 0.01 4.65 3.86
N SER A 277 -0.84 5.06 2.94
CA SER A 277 -1.56 6.35 2.99
C SER A 277 -2.39 6.53 4.26
N GLY A 278 -2.96 5.47 4.82
CA GLY A 278 -3.72 5.49 6.07
C GLY A 278 -2.88 5.70 7.33
N ARG A 279 -1.56 5.57 7.26
CA ARG A 279 -0.60 5.78 8.37
C ARG A 279 -0.98 5.08 9.68
N PHE A 280 -1.71 3.98 9.64
CA PHE A 280 -2.17 3.24 10.82
C PHE A 280 -0.99 2.76 11.68
N GLY A 281 -0.91 3.25 12.92
CA GLY A 281 0.09 2.87 13.89
C GLY A 281 1.54 3.28 13.55
N VAL A 282 1.75 4.18 12.59
CA VAL A 282 3.08 4.65 12.18
C VAL A 282 3.61 5.68 13.18
N SER A 283 4.18 5.21 14.26
CA SER A 283 4.86 6.02 15.29
C SER A 283 6.38 6.01 15.11
N SER A 284 7.07 6.93 15.79
CA SER A 284 8.54 6.90 15.85
C SER A 284 9.05 5.57 16.40
N TYR A 285 8.39 5.00 17.44
CA TYR A 285 8.80 3.72 18.01
C TYR A 285 8.57 2.54 17.05
N TYR A 286 7.48 2.55 16.28
CA TYR A 286 7.26 1.58 15.20
C TYR A 286 8.39 1.63 14.16
N LEU A 287 8.74 2.83 13.69
CA LEU A 287 9.79 3.03 12.70
C LEU A 287 11.18 2.67 13.24
N ALA A 288 11.45 2.94 14.53
CA ALA A 288 12.74 2.62 15.17
C ALA A 288 13.01 1.10 15.25
N ASN A 289 11.97 0.27 15.19
CA ASN A 289 12.06 -1.20 15.24
C ASN A 289 12.03 -1.86 13.86
N ALA A 290 12.30 -1.12 12.79
CA ALA A 290 12.34 -1.61 11.42
C ALA A 290 13.78 -1.90 10.97
N ASP A 291 13.99 -3.02 10.27
CA ASP A 291 15.18 -3.26 9.45
C ASP A 291 14.97 -2.70 8.04
N GLU A 292 13.73 -2.64 7.61
CA GLU A 292 13.31 -2.07 6.34
C GLU A 292 11.96 -1.35 6.51
N ILE A 293 11.83 -0.15 5.92
CA ILE A 293 10.59 0.62 5.92
C ILE A 293 10.06 0.61 4.49
N GLN A 294 8.84 0.09 4.30
CA GLN A 294 8.23 -0.01 2.98
C GLN A 294 7.12 1.03 2.79
N ILE A 295 7.32 1.94 1.83
CA ILE A 295 6.28 2.87 1.37
C ILE A 295 5.37 2.14 0.39
N LYS A 296 4.09 1.99 0.73
CA LYS A 296 3.09 1.34 -0.13
C LYS A 296 2.44 2.38 -1.03
N MET A 297 2.89 2.48 -2.29
CA MET A 297 2.24 3.34 -3.28
C MET A 297 0.93 2.73 -3.80
N ALA A 298 0.93 1.42 -4.07
CA ALA A 298 -0.24 0.68 -4.53
C ALA A 298 -0.12 -0.81 -4.16
N GLN A 299 -1.16 -1.59 -4.48
CA GLN A 299 -1.22 -3.04 -4.27
C GLN A 299 -1.54 -3.73 -5.58
N GLY A 300 -0.75 -4.74 -5.97
CA GLY A 300 -0.87 -5.42 -7.26
C GLY A 300 -2.25 -5.99 -7.58
N ALA A 301 -2.93 -6.59 -6.59
CA ALA A 301 -4.26 -7.16 -6.76
C ALA A 301 -5.38 -6.11 -6.98
N LYS A 302 -5.15 -4.86 -6.64
CA LYS A 302 -6.12 -3.76 -6.77
C LYS A 302 -5.42 -2.41 -6.91
N PRO A 303 -4.70 -2.16 -8.00
CA PRO A 303 -4.01 -0.90 -8.21
C PRO A 303 -4.96 0.29 -8.08
N GLY A 304 -4.52 1.36 -7.39
CA GLY A 304 -5.26 2.60 -7.26
C GLY A 304 -6.50 2.58 -6.34
N GLU A 305 -6.84 1.49 -5.67
CA GLU A 305 -8.01 1.44 -4.77
C GLU A 305 -7.71 1.87 -3.33
N GLY A 306 -6.45 1.87 -2.94
CA GLY A 306 -6.07 2.01 -1.54
C GLY A 306 -6.36 0.78 -0.68
N GLY A 307 -6.23 0.94 0.63
CA GLY A 307 -6.52 -0.10 1.61
C GLY A 307 -7.91 0.04 2.22
N GLN A 308 -8.47 -1.08 2.68
CA GLN A 308 -9.73 -1.12 3.40
C GLN A 308 -9.72 -2.26 4.41
N LEU A 309 -10.28 -2.02 5.58
CA LEU A 309 -10.59 -3.07 6.57
C LEU A 309 -12.05 -2.95 6.99
N PRO A 310 -12.89 -3.97 6.79
CA PRO A 310 -14.30 -3.90 7.16
C PRO A 310 -14.49 -3.84 8.67
N GLY A 311 -15.52 -3.12 9.14
CA GLY A 311 -15.82 -2.89 10.56
C GLY A 311 -15.80 -4.15 11.43
N PRO A 312 -16.42 -5.29 11.04
CA PRO A 312 -16.36 -6.52 11.82
C PRO A 312 -14.95 -7.07 12.11
N LYS A 313 -13.95 -6.65 11.34
CA LYS A 313 -12.53 -6.99 11.59
C LYS A 313 -11.82 -5.98 12.49
N VAL A 314 -12.40 -4.81 12.73
CA VAL A 314 -11.83 -3.77 13.60
C VAL A 314 -12.30 -3.99 15.04
N ASN A 315 -11.86 -5.08 15.66
CA ASN A 315 -12.14 -5.33 17.08
C ASN A 315 -11.32 -4.35 17.97
N PRO A 316 -11.57 -4.29 19.30
CA PRO A 316 -10.87 -3.35 20.20
C PRO A 316 -9.34 -3.43 20.14
N LEU A 317 -8.76 -4.63 19.94
CA LEU A 317 -7.33 -4.81 19.82
C LEU A 317 -6.78 -4.20 18.52
N ILE A 318 -7.44 -4.46 17.40
CA ILE A 318 -7.06 -3.90 16.10
C ILE A 318 -7.25 -2.37 16.11
N ALA A 319 -8.36 -1.89 16.68
CA ALA A 319 -8.63 -0.47 16.82
C ALA A 319 -7.53 0.24 17.63
N LYS A 320 -7.09 -0.36 18.74
CA LYS A 320 -5.98 0.16 19.56
C LYS A 320 -4.68 0.28 18.76
N VAL A 321 -4.28 -0.77 18.03
CA VAL A 321 -3.04 -0.77 17.24
C VAL A 321 -3.09 0.23 16.09
N ARG A 322 -4.29 0.43 15.50
CA ARG A 322 -4.50 1.34 14.38
C ARG A 322 -4.85 2.77 14.79
N ASN A 323 -4.99 3.04 16.09
CA ASN A 323 -5.49 4.31 16.62
C ASN A 323 -6.82 4.71 15.96
N SER A 324 -7.84 3.87 16.11
CA SER A 324 -9.15 4.05 15.46
C SER A 324 -10.29 3.61 16.35
N THR A 325 -11.53 3.84 15.91
CA THR A 325 -12.74 3.45 16.63
C THR A 325 -13.07 1.97 16.37
N PRO A 326 -13.32 1.17 17.42
CA PRO A 326 -13.73 -0.22 17.25
C PRO A 326 -15.00 -0.36 16.40
N TYR A 327 -15.03 -1.40 15.56
CA TYR A 327 -16.15 -1.79 14.70
C TYR A 327 -16.50 -0.80 13.58
N VAL A 328 -15.79 0.31 13.47
CA VAL A 328 -15.90 1.24 12.33
C VAL A 328 -14.94 0.81 11.22
N GLY A 329 -15.46 0.74 9.99
CA GLY A 329 -14.64 0.38 8.82
C GLY A 329 -13.52 1.40 8.58
N LEU A 330 -12.34 0.91 8.22
CA LEU A 330 -11.17 1.75 7.99
C LEU A 330 -10.85 1.84 6.50
N ILE A 331 -10.54 3.05 6.05
CA ILE A 331 -10.13 3.36 4.69
C ILE A 331 -8.69 3.91 4.74
N SER A 332 -7.82 3.32 3.91
CA SER A 332 -6.52 3.87 3.57
C SER A 332 -6.67 4.47 2.18
N PRO A 333 -6.77 5.79 2.01
CA PRO A 333 -7.10 6.40 0.73
C PRO A 333 -6.06 6.04 -0.35
N PRO A 334 -6.44 6.00 -1.65
CA PRO A 334 -5.50 5.66 -2.73
C PRO A 334 -4.25 6.54 -2.74
N PRO A 335 -4.34 7.88 -2.73
CA PRO A 335 -3.15 8.72 -2.71
C PRO A 335 -2.60 8.89 -1.29
N HIS A 336 -1.27 8.96 -1.17
CA HIS A 336 -0.64 9.56 -0.02
C HIS A 336 -0.81 11.09 -0.12
N HIS A 337 -1.34 11.74 0.91
CA HIS A 337 -1.58 13.19 0.87
C HIS A 337 -0.30 14.02 0.94
N ASP A 338 0.84 13.39 1.15
CA ASP A 338 2.17 14.01 1.12
C ASP A 338 3.01 13.58 -0.11
N ILE A 339 2.39 12.96 -1.12
CA ILE A 339 3.07 12.53 -2.35
C ILE A 339 2.21 12.90 -3.56
N TYR A 340 2.65 13.90 -4.31
CA TYR A 340 2.04 14.34 -5.58
C TYR A 340 3.03 14.29 -6.75
N SER A 341 4.32 14.09 -6.45
CA SER A 341 5.40 14.00 -7.41
C SER A 341 6.51 13.07 -6.91
N ILE A 342 7.51 12.80 -7.76
CA ILE A 342 8.72 12.06 -7.37
C ILE A 342 9.51 12.83 -6.30
N GLU A 343 9.48 14.15 -6.33
CA GLU A 343 10.15 15.03 -5.37
C GLU A 343 9.53 14.90 -3.97
N ASP A 344 8.21 14.79 -3.89
CA ASP A 344 7.51 14.55 -2.62
C ASP A 344 7.80 13.14 -2.08
N LEU A 345 7.87 12.15 -2.98
CA LEU A 345 8.31 10.80 -2.59
C LEU A 345 9.76 10.82 -2.07
N ALA A 346 10.65 11.59 -2.72
CA ALA A 346 12.02 11.77 -2.24
C ALA A 346 12.06 12.43 -0.86
N GLN A 347 11.14 13.36 -0.57
CA GLN A 347 10.99 13.95 0.77
C GLN A 347 10.54 12.90 1.79
N LEU A 348 9.54 12.07 1.47
CA LEU A 348 9.10 11.00 2.39
C LEU A 348 10.21 9.95 2.61
N ILE A 349 10.95 9.58 1.58
CA ILE A 349 12.14 8.70 1.72
C ILE A 349 13.16 9.33 2.67
N PHE A 350 13.41 10.62 2.53
CA PHE A 350 14.32 11.36 3.42
C PHE A 350 13.79 11.42 4.86
N ASP A 351 12.51 11.68 5.07
CA ASP A 351 11.85 11.68 6.40
C ASP A 351 12.02 10.34 7.11
N LEU A 352 11.70 9.25 6.41
CA LEU A 352 11.79 7.90 6.96
C LEU A 352 13.23 7.47 7.21
N LYS A 353 14.17 7.89 6.37
CA LYS A 353 15.59 7.64 6.59
C LYS A 353 16.15 8.43 7.79
N ASN A 354 15.61 9.62 8.08
CA ASN A 354 15.90 10.34 9.32
C ASN A 354 15.20 9.69 10.53
N ALA A 355 13.99 9.17 10.36
CA ALA A 355 13.28 8.44 11.42
C ALA A 355 13.94 7.10 11.79
N ASN A 356 14.66 6.45 10.86
CA ASN A 356 15.50 5.29 11.13
C ASN A 356 16.65 5.20 10.11
N ARG A 357 17.84 5.63 10.50
CA ARG A 357 19.03 5.67 9.66
C ARG A 357 19.53 4.30 9.21
N ASP A 358 19.28 3.29 10.02
CA ASP A 358 19.79 1.93 9.80
C ASP A 358 18.87 1.14 8.88
N ALA A 359 17.57 1.46 8.84
CA ALA A 359 16.60 0.79 7.99
C ALA A 359 16.79 1.14 6.51
N ARG A 360 16.62 0.15 5.65
CA ARG A 360 16.51 0.37 4.20
C ARG A 360 15.13 0.97 3.88
N ILE A 361 15.05 1.82 2.88
CA ILE A 361 13.77 2.36 2.40
C ILE A 361 13.35 1.62 1.12
N ASN A 362 12.22 0.95 1.19
CA ASN A 362 11.61 0.19 0.11
C ASN A 362 10.39 0.96 -0.43
N VAL A 363 10.26 1.03 -1.74
CA VAL A 363 9.07 1.60 -2.39
C VAL A 363 8.34 0.49 -3.16
N LYS A 364 7.11 0.19 -2.74
CA LYS A 364 6.25 -0.80 -3.39
C LYS A 364 5.49 -0.17 -4.54
N LEU A 365 5.83 -0.57 -5.75
CA LEU A 365 5.15 -0.28 -7.01
C LEU A 365 4.35 -1.49 -7.49
N VAL A 366 3.56 -1.31 -8.53
CA VAL A 366 2.80 -2.39 -9.17
C VAL A 366 3.21 -2.56 -10.61
N SER A 367 3.01 -3.76 -11.14
CA SER A 367 3.27 -4.08 -12.54
C SER A 367 2.22 -3.41 -13.43
N GLU A 368 2.56 -2.24 -13.94
CA GLU A 368 1.75 -1.44 -14.88
C GLU A 368 2.64 -0.96 -16.03
N VAL A 369 2.02 -0.54 -17.14
CA VAL A 369 2.76 0.13 -18.23
C VAL A 369 3.38 1.42 -17.72
N GLY A 370 4.67 1.62 -18.01
CA GLY A 370 5.41 2.80 -17.56
C GLY A 370 6.05 2.65 -16.17
N VAL A 371 5.88 1.50 -15.49
CA VAL A 371 6.50 1.26 -14.18
C VAL A 371 8.02 1.39 -14.22
N GLY A 372 8.65 1.11 -15.34
CA GLY A 372 10.09 1.32 -15.52
C GLY A 372 10.50 2.79 -15.37
N THR A 373 9.71 3.73 -15.94
CA THR A 373 9.94 5.17 -15.78
C THR A 373 9.74 5.59 -14.32
N ILE A 374 8.71 5.07 -13.66
CA ILE A 374 8.47 5.33 -12.23
C ILE A 374 9.64 4.79 -11.40
N ALA A 375 10.09 3.55 -11.68
CA ALA A 375 11.22 2.94 -10.99
C ALA A 375 12.51 3.77 -11.14
N ALA A 376 12.76 4.32 -12.33
CA ALA A 376 13.90 5.25 -12.54
C ALA A 376 13.78 6.51 -11.69
N GLY A 377 12.57 7.09 -11.59
CA GLY A 377 12.29 8.22 -10.68
C GLY A 377 12.52 7.84 -9.22
N VAL A 378 12.03 6.70 -8.78
CA VAL A 378 12.18 6.18 -7.40
C VAL A 378 13.64 5.90 -7.05
N ALA A 379 14.42 5.35 -7.99
CA ALA A 379 15.86 5.17 -7.80
C ALA A 379 16.60 6.51 -7.64
N LYS A 380 16.22 7.54 -8.43
CA LYS A 380 16.75 8.92 -8.28
C LYS A 380 16.30 9.57 -6.97
N ALA A 381 15.10 9.24 -6.48
CA ALA A 381 14.58 9.66 -5.18
C ALA A 381 15.27 8.95 -3.99
N LYS A 382 16.23 8.08 -4.28
CA LYS A 382 17.10 7.37 -3.31
C LYS A 382 16.41 6.27 -2.50
N ALA A 383 15.44 5.57 -3.05
CA ALA A 383 14.98 4.30 -2.47
C ALA A 383 16.12 3.26 -2.49
N ASP A 384 16.25 2.48 -1.43
CA ASP A 384 17.22 1.37 -1.36
C ASP A 384 16.68 0.12 -2.08
N VAL A 385 15.37 -0.09 -2.04
CA VAL A 385 14.67 -1.23 -2.63
C VAL A 385 13.46 -0.75 -3.42
N ILE A 386 13.18 -1.36 -4.55
CA ILE A 386 11.96 -1.18 -5.34
C ILE A 386 11.28 -2.53 -5.49
N LEU A 387 10.08 -2.67 -4.93
CA LEU A 387 9.25 -3.86 -5.12
C LEU A 387 8.32 -3.66 -6.31
N ILE A 388 8.35 -4.61 -7.25
CA ILE A 388 7.40 -4.73 -8.35
C ILE A 388 6.38 -5.82 -7.99
N SER A 389 5.15 -5.42 -7.72
CA SER A 389 4.07 -6.31 -7.29
C SER A 389 3.16 -6.70 -8.45
N GLY A 390 2.97 -7.99 -8.68
CA GLY A 390 2.03 -8.51 -9.68
C GLY A 390 0.57 -8.51 -9.21
N TYR A 391 -0.37 -8.68 -10.17
CA TYR A 391 -1.82 -8.69 -9.89
C TYR A 391 -2.30 -9.90 -9.10
N ASP A 392 -1.64 -11.03 -9.26
CA ASP A 392 -2.08 -12.32 -8.70
C ASP A 392 -1.77 -12.39 -7.21
N GLY A 393 -2.70 -11.97 -6.39
CA GLY A 393 -2.58 -11.97 -4.95
C GLY A 393 -3.93 -11.95 -4.25
N GLY A 394 -3.92 -12.23 -2.94
CA GLY A 394 -5.08 -12.10 -2.08
C GLY A 394 -5.26 -10.68 -1.58
N THR A 395 -6.49 -10.32 -1.26
CA THR A 395 -6.82 -9.10 -0.52
C THR A 395 -7.94 -9.36 0.47
N GLY A 396 -7.86 -8.73 1.64
CA GLY A 396 -8.91 -8.83 2.67
C GLY A 396 -10.19 -8.07 2.32
N ALA A 397 -10.15 -7.19 1.32
CA ALA A 397 -11.31 -6.45 0.82
C ALA A 397 -11.00 -5.84 -0.55
N SER A 398 -11.75 -6.25 -1.57
CA SER A 398 -11.75 -5.62 -2.91
C SER A 398 -12.98 -6.10 -3.67
N PRO A 399 -13.57 -5.27 -4.55
CA PRO A 399 -14.57 -5.75 -5.50
C PRO A 399 -14.02 -6.87 -6.37
N LEU A 400 -14.85 -7.88 -6.64
CA LEU A 400 -14.47 -9.02 -7.48
C LEU A 400 -14.04 -8.59 -8.89
N THR A 401 -14.72 -7.59 -9.45
CA THR A 401 -14.40 -7.03 -10.76
C THR A 401 -12.98 -6.44 -10.82
N SER A 402 -12.51 -5.82 -9.73
CA SER A 402 -11.11 -5.34 -9.66
C SER A 402 -10.11 -6.49 -9.62
N LEU A 403 -10.40 -7.55 -8.87
CA LEU A 403 -9.54 -8.74 -8.81
C LEU A 403 -9.41 -9.46 -10.16
N LYS A 404 -10.46 -9.39 -10.98
CA LYS A 404 -10.48 -10.01 -12.32
C LYS A 404 -9.79 -9.17 -13.38
N HIS A 405 -9.93 -7.85 -13.33
CA HIS A 405 -9.65 -6.97 -14.46
C HIS A 405 -8.58 -5.91 -14.20
N ALA A 406 -8.18 -5.66 -12.95
CA ALA A 406 -7.15 -4.70 -12.62
C ALA A 406 -5.80 -5.38 -12.33
N GLY A 407 -4.70 -4.69 -12.63
CA GLY A 407 -3.34 -5.17 -12.41
C GLY A 407 -2.81 -6.08 -13.52
N LEU A 408 -1.51 -6.25 -13.53
CA LEU A 408 -0.77 -6.99 -14.56
C LEU A 408 0.17 -8.04 -13.94
N PRO A 409 0.54 -9.10 -14.70
CA PRO A 409 1.54 -10.06 -14.26
C PRO A 409 2.87 -9.40 -13.92
N TRP A 410 3.52 -9.86 -12.84
CA TRP A 410 4.80 -9.29 -12.39
C TRP A 410 5.92 -9.42 -13.41
N GLU A 411 5.87 -10.43 -14.27
CA GLU A 411 6.86 -10.68 -15.33
C GLU A 411 7.03 -9.47 -16.25
N LEU A 412 5.92 -8.77 -16.55
CA LEU A 412 5.92 -7.56 -17.39
C LEU A 412 6.57 -6.38 -16.69
N GLY A 413 6.13 -6.08 -15.48
CA GLY A 413 6.62 -4.91 -14.74
C GLY A 413 8.07 -5.08 -14.29
N LEU A 414 8.46 -6.29 -13.87
CA LEU A 414 9.83 -6.58 -13.46
C LEU A 414 10.81 -6.43 -14.63
N ALA A 415 10.48 -7.01 -15.79
CA ALA A 415 11.32 -6.89 -16.98
C ALA A 415 11.47 -5.44 -17.44
N GLU A 416 10.35 -4.67 -17.46
CA GLU A 416 10.38 -3.24 -17.80
C GLU A 416 11.24 -2.43 -16.81
N ALA A 417 11.06 -2.65 -15.50
CA ALA A 417 11.84 -1.95 -14.48
C ALA A 417 13.34 -2.28 -14.59
N GLN A 418 13.70 -3.55 -14.72
CA GLN A 418 15.09 -3.99 -14.90
C GLN A 418 15.73 -3.34 -16.11
N GLN A 419 15.08 -3.43 -17.27
CA GLN A 419 15.59 -2.88 -18.53
C GLN A 419 15.75 -1.37 -18.46
N THR A 420 14.75 -0.66 -17.93
CA THR A 420 14.79 0.81 -17.83
C THR A 420 15.88 1.28 -16.87
N LEU A 421 16.03 0.62 -15.72
CA LEU A 421 17.08 0.96 -14.75
C LEU A 421 18.49 0.73 -15.32
N VAL A 422 18.70 -0.38 -16.07
CA VAL A 422 19.97 -0.67 -16.73
C VAL A 422 20.28 0.39 -17.79
N LEU A 423 19.31 0.68 -18.69
CA LEU A 423 19.49 1.65 -19.78
C LEU A 423 19.76 3.08 -19.27
N ASN A 424 19.27 3.42 -18.08
CA ASN A 424 19.49 4.74 -17.45
C ASN A 424 20.67 4.75 -16.46
N ASN A 425 21.45 3.67 -16.37
CA ASN A 425 22.58 3.54 -15.44
C ASN A 425 22.20 3.79 -13.96
N LEU A 426 21.04 3.31 -13.58
CA LEU A 426 20.48 3.46 -12.21
C LEU A 426 20.43 2.11 -11.46
N ARG A 427 20.63 1.00 -12.17
CA ARG A 427 20.42 -0.33 -11.61
C ARG A 427 21.38 -0.68 -10.48
N SER A 428 22.61 -0.13 -10.52
CA SER A 428 23.63 -0.34 -9.48
C SER A 428 23.20 0.15 -8.09
N ARG A 429 22.30 1.14 -8.02
CA ARG A 429 21.96 1.87 -6.79
C ARG A 429 20.78 1.28 -6.02
N VAL A 430 20.02 0.38 -6.62
CA VAL A 430 18.74 -0.08 -6.06
C VAL A 430 18.58 -1.59 -6.19
N VAL A 431 18.08 -2.22 -5.13
CA VAL A 431 17.64 -3.62 -5.14
C VAL A 431 16.28 -3.72 -5.79
N LEU A 432 16.06 -4.67 -6.69
CA LEU A 432 14.74 -5.01 -7.20
C LEU A 432 14.17 -6.20 -6.43
N GLU A 433 12.95 -6.04 -5.95
CA GLU A 433 12.16 -7.06 -5.28
C GLU A 433 10.93 -7.40 -6.14
N CYS A 434 10.49 -8.65 -6.10
CA CYS A 434 9.30 -9.13 -6.84
C CYS A 434 8.36 -9.88 -5.92
N ASP A 435 7.05 -9.60 -6.01
CA ASP A 435 5.99 -10.41 -5.42
C ASP A 435 4.81 -10.60 -6.41
N GLY A 436 3.86 -11.47 -6.08
CA GLY A 436 2.70 -11.76 -6.91
C GLY A 436 2.57 -13.25 -7.22
N GLN A 437 2.38 -14.07 -6.17
CA GLN A 437 2.19 -15.52 -6.29
C GLN A 437 3.44 -16.31 -6.69
N LEU A 438 4.58 -15.97 -6.11
CA LEU A 438 5.73 -16.89 -6.12
C LEU A 438 5.39 -18.13 -5.28
N LYS A 439 5.61 -19.33 -5.78
CA LYS A 439 5.17 -20.61 -5.19
C LYS A 439 6.25 -21.68 -5.13
N THR A 440 7.23 -21.61 -6.02
CA THR A 440 8.25 -22.65 -6.21
C THR A 440 9.62 -22.04 -6.45
N GLY A 441 10.69 -22.84 -6.34
CA GLY A 441 12.05 -22.40 -6.70
C GLY A 441 12.18 -22.00 -8.17
N ARG A 442 11.36 -22.60 -9.04
CA ARG A 442 11.30 -22.22 -10.46
C ARG A 442 10.76 -20.81 -10.66
N ASP A 443 9.72 -20.39 -9.90
CA ASP A 443 9.21 -19.04 -9.96
C ASP A 443 10.29 -18.03 -9.54
N VAL A 444 11.03 -18.34 -8.48
CA VAL A 444 12.16 -17.54 -7.99
C VAL A 444 13.27 -17.46 -9.04
N ALA A 445 13.63 -18.57 -9.65
CA ALA A 445 14.67 -18.62 -10.70
C ALA A 445 14.31 -17.70 -11.89
N ILE A 446 13.07 -17.76 -12.35
CA ILE A 446 12.61 -16.90 -13.45
C ILE A 446 12.60 -15.42 -13.04
N ALA A 447 12.12 -15.08 -11.84
CA ALA A 447 12.15 -13.73 -11.34
C ALA A 447 13.59 -13.19 -11.22
N CYS A 448 14.52 -14.01 -10.73
CA CYS A 448 15.94 -13.66 -10.64
C CYS A 448 16.55 -13.39 -12.03
N LEU A 449 16.32 -14.28 -12.99
CA LEU A 449 16.80 -14.13 -14.36
C LEU A 449 16.22 -12.88 -15.06
N LEU A 450 15.02 -12.45 -14.68
CA LEU A 450 14.40 -11.19 -15.14
C LEU A 450 14.85 -9.96 -14.35
N GLY A 451 15.63 -10.10 -13.27
CA GLY A 451 16.29 -9.01 -12.56
C GLY A 451 15.95 -8.85 -11.10
N ALA A 452 15.09 -9.68 -10.50
CA ALA A 452 14.82 -9.61 -9.07
C ALA A 452 16.00 -10.12 -8.24
N GLU A 453 16.25 -9.46 -7.11
CA GLU A 453 17.28 -9.82 -6.12
C GLU A 453 16.66 -10.30 -4.80
N GLU A 454 15.42 -9.90 -4.53
CA GLU A 454 14.66 -10.28 -3.34
C GLU A 454 13.24 -10.73 -3.75
N PHE A 455 12.64 -11.64 -2.98
CA PHE A 455 11.47 -12.38 -3.41
C PHE A 455 10.41 -12.43 -2.31
N GLY A 456 9.20 -11.95 -2.63
CA GLY A 456 8.08 -11.86 -1.70
C GLY A 456 7.05 -12.98 -1.86
N PHE A 457 6.69 -13.63 -0.75
CA PHE A 457 5.73 -14.72 -0.68
C PHE A 457 4.56 -14.37 0.26
N SER A 458 3.33 -14.53 -0.19
CA SER A 458 2.14 -14.31 0.65
C SER A 458 1.28 -15.57 0.74
N THR A 459 0.70 -15.99 -0.38
CA THR A 459 -0.28 -17.09 -0.41
C THR A 459 0.34 -18.43 -0.06
N ALA A 460 1.52 -18.76 -0.59
CA ALA A 460 2.15 -20.06 -0.36
C ALA A 460 2.54 -20.28 1.13
N PRO A 461 3.15 -19.34 1.87
CA PRO A 461 3.35 -19.47 3.32
C PRO A 461 2.05 -19.61 4.12
N LEU A 462 0.97 -18.93 3.71
CA LEU A 462 -0.33 -19.12 4.35
C LEU A 462 -0.90 -20.51 4.08
N VAL A 463 -0.72 -21.07 2.85
CA VAL A 463 -1.11 -22.45 2.55
C VAL A 463 -0.28 -23.44 3.37
N ALA A 464 1.02 -23.24 3.48
CA ALA A 464 1.89 -24.01 4.37
C ALA A 464 1.42 -23.96 5.84
N SER A 465 0.88 -22.82 6.27
CA SER A 465 0.30 -22.62 7.61
C SER A 465 -1.14 -23.14 7.76
N GLY A 466 -1.75 -23.74 6.72
CA GLY A 466 -3.07 -24.37 6.78
C GLY A 466 -4.19 -23.67 6.00
N CYS A 467 -3.91 -22.66 5.16
CA CYS A 467 -4.91 -22.05 4.30
C CYS A 467 -5.40 -23.06 3.25
N VAL A 468 -6.71 -23.15 3.09
CA VAL A 468 -7.38 -24.07 2.14
C VAL A 468 -8.02 -23.34 0.95
N MET A 469 -7.63 -22.08 0.73
CA MET A 469 -8.08 -21.25 -0.41
C MET A 469 -9.61 -21.10 -0.55
N MET A 470 -10.32 -21.02 0.57
CA MET A 470 -11.79 -20.80 0.59
C MET A 470 -12.21 -19.46 -0.03
N ARG A 471 -11.28 -18.52 -0.20
CA ARG A 471 -11.52 -17.17 -0.74
C ARG A 471 -12.59 -16.37 0.04
N ALA A 472 -12.77 -16.66 1.33
CA ALA A 472 -13.67 -15.94 2.26
C ALA A 472 -12.92 -14.91 3.12
N CYS A 473 -11.73 -14.47 2.68
CA CYS A 473 -10.84 -13.62 3.47
C CYS A 473 -11.46 -12.27 3.86
N HIS A 474 -12.37 -11.72 3.03
CA HIS A 474 -13.03 -10.43 3.25
C HIS A 474 -14.26 -10.53 4.17
N LEU A 475 -14.79 -11.72 4.41
CA LEU A 475 -16.06 -11.94 5.14
C LEU A 475 -15.88 -12.10 6.65
N ASN A 476 -14.67 -12.13 7.17
CA ASN A 476 -14.37 -12.45 8.58
C ASN A 476 -14.78 -13.89 9.01
N THR A 477 -15.04 -14.78 8.06
CA THR A 477 -15.55 -16.14 8.27
C THR A 477 -14.55 -17.23 7.87
N CYS A 478 -13.26 -16.95 7.94
CA CYS A 478 -12.23 -17.92 7.57
C CYS A 478 -12.23 -19.12 8.51
N PRO A 479 -12.60 -20.34 8.05
CA PRO A 479 -12.80 -21.49 8.92
C PRO A 479 -11.50 -22.04 9.54
N VAL A 480 -10.36 -21.72 8.96
CA VAL A 480 -9.04 -22.17 9.43
C VAL A 480 -8.31 -21.13 10.29
N GLY A 481 -8.99 -20.09 10.72
CA GLY A 481 -8.44 -19.10 11.67
C GLY A 481 -7.38 -18.13 11.11
N ILE A 482 -7.15 -18.10 9.79
CA ILE A 482 -6.08 -17.25 9.20
C ILE A 482 -6.60 -15.84 8.93
N ALA A 483 -7.67 -15.68 8.15
CA ALA A 483 -8.13 -14.36 7.71
C ALA A 483 -9.43 -13.95 8.43
N THR A 484 -9.44 -14.05 9.74
CA THR A 484 -10.57 -13.71 10.60
C THR A 484 -10.09 -13.06 11.89
N GLN A 485 -10.96 -12.24 12.50
CA GLN A 485 -10.80 -11.70 13.85
C GLN A 485 -11.81 -12.31 14.83
N ASP A 486 -12.67 -13.21 14.36
CA ASP A 486 -13.60 -13.95 15.21
C ASP A 486 -12.81 -14.83 16.20
N PRO A 487 -13.03 -14.70 17.53
CA PRO A 487 -12.26 -15.43 18.54
C PRO A 487 -12.42 -16.96 18.45
N GLU A 488 -13.61 -17.46 18.07
CA GLU A 488 -13.84 -18.90 17.94
C GLU A 488 -13.18 -19.48 16.68
N LEU A 489 -13.29 -18.79 15.57
CA LEU A 489 -12.62 -19.21 14.34
C LEU A 489 -11.09 -19.14 14.44
N ARG A 490 -10.53 -18.18 15.17
CA ARG A 490 -9.09 -18.07 15.40
C ARG A 490 -8.48 -19.28 16.12
N LYS A 491 -9.23 -19.96 17.00
CA LYS A 491 -8.82 -21.21 17.68
C LYS A 491 -8.52 -22.35 16.69
N ASN A 492 -9.05 -22.26 15.48
CA ASN A 492 -8.81 -23.25 14.42
C ASN A 492 -7.46 -23.11 13.74
N PHE A 493 -6.68 -22.05 14.01
CA PHE A 493 -5.35 -21.90 13.44
C PHE A 493 -4.40 -22.99 13.95
N LYS A 494 -3.86 -23.77 13.04
CA LYS A 494 -2.95 -24.90 13.32
C LYS A 494 -1.54 -24.71 12.72
N GLY A 495 -1.29 -23.53 12.16
CA GLY A 495 0.02 -23.20 11.59
C GLY A 495 1.10 -23.14 12.67
N LYS A 496 2.32 -23.57 12.30
CA LYS A 496 3.52 -23.48 13.14
C LYS A 496 4.61 -22.74 12.37
N PRO A 497 5.53 -22.02 13.04
CA PRO A 497 6.65 -21.38 12.36
C PRO A 497 7.48 -22.37 11.53
N GLU A 498 7.67 -23.60 12.02
CA GLU A 498 8.41 -24.66 11.35
C GLU A 498 7.82 -24.99 9.97
N HIS A 499 6.52 -24.96 9.80
CA HIS A 499 5.89 -25.20 8.50
C HIS A 499 6.33 -24.16 7.45
N VAL A 500 6.45 -22.90 7.86
CA VAL A 500 6.91 -21.82 6.97
C VAL A 500 8.41 -21.93 6.74
N VAL A 501 9.20 -22.24 7.76
CA VAL A 501 10.64 -22.49 7.65
C VAL A 501 10.91 -23.60 6.63
N ASN A 502 10.22 -24.74 6.77
CA ASN A 502 10.35 -25.88 5.86
C ASN A 502 9.97 -25.49 4.42
N PHE A 503 8.90 -24.71 4.24
CA PHE A 503 8.51 -24.21 2.92
C PHE A 503 9.62 -23.35 2.30
N MET A 504 10.18 -22.39 3.04
CA MET A 504 11.24 -21.52 2.54
C MET A 504 12.53 -22.32 2.23
N PHE A 505 12.87 -23.29 3.07
CA PHE A 505 13.97 -24.21 2.82
C PHE A 505 13.77 -24.98 1.51
N PHE A 506 12.59 -25.56 1.30
CA PHE A 506 12.32 -26.36 0.07
C PHE A 506 12.37 -25.49 -1.18
N VAL A 507 11.83 -24.28 -1.16
CA VAL A 507 11.94 -23.33 -2.27
C VAL A 507 13.40 -22.98 -2.57
N ALA A 508 14.19 -22.70 -1.53
CA ALA A 508 15.61 -22.41 -1.69
C ALA A 508 16.41 -23.61 -2.21
N GLN A 509 16.10 -24.82 -1.76
CA GLN A 509 16.75 -26.03 -2.22
C GLN A 509 16.41 -26.34 -3.69
N GLU A 510 15.17 -26.16 -4.12
CA GLU A 510 14.78 -26.26 -5.52
C GLU A 510 15.50 -25.20 -6.38
N LEU A 511 15.63 -23.97 -5.87
CA LEU A 511 16.40 -22.93 -6.56
C LEU A 511 17.88 -23.33 -6.73
N ARG A 512 18.50 -23.90 -5.69
CA ARG A 512 19.88 -24.40 -5.75
C ARG A 512 20.06 -25.46 -6.85
N GLU A 513 19.12 -26.41 -6.97
CA GLU A 513 19.14 -27.43 -8.03
C GLU A 513 19.06 -26.79 -9.42
N ILE A 514 18.22 -25.77 -9.60
CA ILE A 514 18.11 -25.02 -10.86
C ILE A 514 19.41 -24.24 -11.14
N MET A 515 19.97 -23.57 -10.14
CA MET A 515 21.23 -22.83 -10.25
C MET A 515 22.37 -23.75 -10.63
N ALA A 516 22.48 -24.92 -9.97
CA ALA A 516 23.49 -25.96 -10.32
C ALA A 516 23.38 -26.38 -11.77
N ASN A 517 22.16 -26.65 -12.25
CA ASN A 517 21.94 -27.07 -13.65
C ASN A 517 22.29 -25.94 -14.65
N LEU A 518 22.07 -24.70 -14.32
CA LEU A 518 22.36 -23.53 -15.17
C LEU A 518 23.80 -23.04 -15.06
N GLY A 519 24.58 -23.54 -14.09
CA GLY A 519 25.98 -23.20 -13.87
C GLY A 519 26.23 -21.95 -13.06
N PHE A 520 25.30 -21.57 -12.18
CA PHE A 520 25.45 -20.43 -11.30
C PHE A 520 25.82 -20.83 -9.87
N ARG A 521 26.89 -20.25 -9.32
CA ARG A 521 27.34 -20.49 -7.95
C ARG A 521 26.56 -19.66 -6.94
N THR A 522 26.18 -18.45 -7.32
CA THR A 522 25.46 -17.51 -6.44
C THR A 522 24.22 -16.94 -7.13
N VAL A 523 23.23 -16.53 -6.34
CA VAL A 523 22.07 -15.81 -6.87
C VAL A 523 22.51 -14.53 -7.57
N GLU A 524 23.56 -13.87 -7.07
CA GLU A 524 24.11 -12.65 -7.67
C GLU A 524 24.60 -12.85 -9.11
N GLU A 525 25.19 -13.99 -9.44
CA GLU A 525 25.60 -14.34 -10.81
C GLU A 525 24.40 -14.51 -11.75
N MET A 526 23.27 -14.96 -11.20
CA MET A 526 22.07 -15.26 -11.94
C MET A 526 21.19 -14.02 -12.24
N ILE A 527 21.32 -12.96 -11.43
CA ILE A 527 20.45 -11.78 -11.54
C ILE A 527 20.55 -11.15 -12.94
N GLY A 528 19.40 -10.97 -13.59
CA GLY A 528 19.29 -10.29 -14.88
C GLY A 528 19.86 -11.06 -16.08
N GLN A 529 20.09 -12.38 -15.95
CA GLN A 529 20.60 -13.24 -17.03
C GLN A 529 19.45 -13.79 -17.90
N SER A 530 18.58 -12.89 -18.41
CA SER A 530 17.37 -13.26 -19.16
C SER A 530 17.63 -14.10 -20.41
N GLN A 531 18.85 -14.09 -20.97
CA GLN A 531 19.24 -14.95 -22.09
C GLN A 531 19.21 -16.45 -21.75
N LYS A 532 19.20 -16.81 -20.45
CA LYS A 532 19.00 -18.20 -19.99
C LYS A 532 17.54 -18.66 -20.07
N LEU A 533 16.64 -17.77 -20.50
CA LEU A 533 15.23 -18.06 -20.73
C LEU A 533 14.88 -17.98 -22.21
N LYS A 534 14.00 -18.87 -22.66
CA LYS A 534 13.36 -18.83 -23.99
C LYS A 534 11.89 -19.20 -23.89
N ALA A 535 11.07 -18.71 -24.82
CA ALA A 535 9.70 -19.17 -24.98
C ALA A 535 9.68 -20.66 -25.35
N LYS A 536 8.75 -21.43 -24.76
CA LYS A 536 8.50 -22.84 -25.14
C LYS A 536 8.01 -22.88 -26.57
N LYS A 537 8.53 -23.84 -27.35
CA LYS A 537 8.00 -24.16 -28.69
C LYS A 537 7.10 -25.40 -28.61
N GLY A 538 6.18 -25.53 -29.57
CA GLY A 538 5.33 -26.73 -29.65
C GLY A 538 4.12 -26.73 -28.72
N VAL A 539 3.77 -25.61 -28.12
CA VAL A 539 2.49 -25.46 -27.43
C VAL A 539 1.38 -25.44 -28.46
N GLU A 540 0.53 -26.46 -28.46
CA GLU A 540 -0.51 -26.63 -29.49
C GLU A 540 -1.73 -25.70 -29.34
N ASP A 541 -1.87 -25.03 -28.19
CA ASP A 541 -2.97 -24.10 -28.00
C ASP A 541 -2.91 -22.97 -29.03
N TYR A 542 -3.99 -22.82 -29.79
CA TYR A 542 -4.09 -21.84 -30.89
C TYR A 542 -4.00 -20.38 -30.40
N LYS A 543 -4.31 -20.10 -29.14
CA LYS A 543 -4.15 -18.77 -28.54
C LYS A 543 -2.71 -18.44 -28.25
N VAL A 544 -1.88 -19.46 -28.00
CA VAL A 544 -0.47 -19.30 -27.62
C VAL A 544 0.47 -19.23 -28.81
N LYS A 545 0.08 -19.81 -29.95
CA LYS A 545 0.92 -19.85 -31.19
C LYS A 545 1.44 -18.48 -31.65
N GLY A 546 0.77 -17.40 -31.32
CA GLY A 546 1.14 -16.03 -31.71
C GLY A 546 1.83 -15.23 -30.62
N ILE A 547 2.01 -15.79 -29.41
CA ILE A 547 2.61 -15.05 -28.29
C ILE A 547 4.08 -14.82 -28.54
N ASN A 548 4.50 -13.55 -28.47
CA ASN A 548 5.89 -13.14 -28.50
C ASN A 548 6.30 -12.58 -27.14
N LEU A 549 7.33 -13.19 -26.53
CA LEU A 549 7.89 -12.82 -25.24
C LEU A 549 9.23 -12.08 -25.34
N ASP A 550 9.67 -11.73 -26.54
CA ASP A 550 11.01 -11.14 -26.78
C ASP A 550 11.20 -9.86 -25.99
N ASN A 551 10.16 -9.03 -25.83
CA ASN A 551 10.22 -7.80 -25.04
C ASN A 551 10.49 -8.05 -23.55
N ILE A 552 9.91 -9.12 -22.99
CA ILE A 552 10.17 -9.52 -21.59
C ILE A 552 11.59 -10.08 -21.44
N LEU A 553 12.06 -10.83 -22.42
CA LEU A 553 13.36 -11.49 -22.40
C LEU A 553 14.51 -10.59 -22.88
N TYR A 554 14.19 -9.39 -23.36
CA TYR A 554 15.21 -8.46 -23.86
C TYR A 554 16.21 -8.12 -22.74
N LYS A 555 17.50 -8.35 -23.06
CA LYS A 555 18.61 -7.94 -22.20
C LYS A 555 19.31 -6.74 -22.84
N PRO A 556 19.31 -5.57 -22.20
CA PRO A 556 20.08 -4.43 -22.70
C PRO A 556 21.54 -4.81 -22.90
N LYS A 557 22.13 -4.45 -24.04
CA LYS A 557 23.55 -4.69 -24.28
C LYS A 557 24.38 -3.89 -23.29
N SER A 558 25.25 -4.57 -22.55
CA SER A 558 26.15 -3.93 -21.60
C SER A 558 27.21 -3.11 -22.35
N ASN A 559 27.41 -1.88 -21.93
CA ASN A 559 28.70 -1.22 -22.04
C ASN A 559 29.41 -1.37 -20.67
N LYS A 560 30.68 -1.00 -20.54
CA LYS A 560 31.47 -1.19 -19.30
C LYS A 560 30.87 -0.50 -18.06
N THR A 561 29.83 0.31 -18.20
CA THR A 561 29.17 1.08 -17.14
C THR A 561 27.84 0.50 -16.70
N TYR A 562 27.28 -0.51 -17.39
CA TYR A 562 25.98 -1.09 -17.05
C TYR A 562 26.12 -2.22 -16.04
N HIS A 563 25.39 -2.05 -14.94
CA HIS A 563 25.21 -3.08 -13.93
C HIS A 563 23.82 -3.70 -14.05
N TYR A 564 23.72 -5.01 -13.86
CA TYR A 564 22.43 -5.74 -13.93
C TYR A 564 21.84 -6.01 -12.55
N ARG A 565 22.56 -5.65 -11.48
CA ARG A 565 22.14 -5.79 -10.08
C ARG A 565 22.61 -4.62 -9.23
N ASN A 566 22.19 -4.58 -7.99
CA ASN A 566 22.71 -3.63 -7.01
C ASN A 566 24.20 -3.90 -6.71
N THR A 567 25.01 -2.87 -6.71
CA THR A 567 26.45 -2.95 -6.43
C THR A 567 26.95 -1.82 -5.54
N GLU A 568 26.11 -0.80 -5.29
CA GLU A 568 26.45 0.35 -4.47
C GLU A 568 25.25 0.80 -3.62
N PRO A 569 25.48 1.26 -2.38
CA PRO A 569 24.42 1.77 -1.54
C PRO A 569 23.94 3.16 -1.98
N GLN A 570 22.72 3.51 -1.62
CA GLN A 570 22.20 4.88 -1.79
C GLN A 570 22.89 5.85 -0.81
N ASN A 571 23.23 7.03 -1.30
CA ASN A 571 23.74 8.10 -0.46
C ASN A 571 22.62 9.08 -0.09
N HIS A 572 22.11 8.96 1.12
CA HIS A 572 21.02 9.80 1.65
C HIS A 572 21.46 11.18 2.14
N ASN A 573 22.76 11.52 2.08
CA ASN A 573 23.32 12.82 2.48
C ASN A 573 22.97 13.26 3.93
N LEU A 574 22.86 12.34 4.86
CA LEU A 574 22.46 12.64 6.24
C LEU A 574 23.55 13.35 7.07
N LYS A 575 24.82 13.28 6.67
CA LYS A 575 25.95 13.77 7.49
C LYS A 575 25.88 15.25 7.87
N LYS A 576 25.11 16.07 7.16
CA LYS A 576 25.02 17.53 7.34
C LYS A 576 23.69 17.99 7.95
N VAL A 577 22.82 17.10 8.38
CA VAL A 577 21.52 17.50 8.97
C VAL A 577 21.70 18.11 10.36
N LEU A 578 20.87 19.11 10.66
CA LEU A 578 20.94 19.89 11.91
C LEU A 578 20.79 19.01 13.16
N ASP A 579 20.05 17.93 13.07
CA ASP A 579 19.80 17.00 14.18
C ASP A 579 21.07 16.44 14.81
N PHE A 580 22.17 16.23 14.08
CA PHE A 580 23.41 15.75 14.67
C PHE A 580 24.04 16.77 15.61
N LYS A 581 23.94 18.07 15.29
CA LYS A 581 24.35 19.12 16.21
C LYS A 581 23.49 19.12 17.47
N ILE A 582 22.16 19.04 17.27
CA ILE A 582 21.19 19.00 18.37
C ILE A 582 21.46 17.78 19.26
N LEU A 583 21.65 16.58 18.69
CA LEU A 583 21.95 15.36 19.43
C LEU A 583 23.20 15.46 20.29
N LYS A 584 24.26 16.06 19.74
CA LYS A 584 25.51 16.29 20.47
C LYS A 584 25.28 17.13 21.72
N GLU A 585 24.50 18.21 21.60
CA GLU A 585 24.22 19.15 22.71
C GLU A 585 23.15 18.59 23.67
N SER A 586 22.24 17.73 23.22
CA SER A 586 21.14 17.17 24.02
C SER A 586 21.43 15.77 24.62
N LYS A 587 22.63 15.22 24.43
CA LYS A 587 22.98 13.85 24.86
C LYS A 587 22.68 13.57 26.34
N LEU A 588 22.97 14.50 27.23
CA LEU A 588 22.68 14.35 28.67
C LEU A 588 21.18 14.35 28.95
N SER A 589 20.42 15.20 28.25
CA SER A 589 18.96 15.27 28.34
C SER A 589 18.31 13.95 27.94
N ILE A 590 18.75 13.38 26.84
CA ILE A 590 18.20 12.12 26.31
C ILE A 590 18.57 10.95 27.24
N ASN A 591 19.84 10.81 27.61
CA ASN A 591 20.30 9.63 28.36
C ASN A 591 19.89 9.66 29.85
N LYS A 592 19.97 10.83 30.49
CA LYS A 592 19.75 11.00 31.93
C LYS A 592 18.43 11.66 32.32
N LYS A 593 17.58 12.00 31.29
CA LYS A 593 16.29 12.68 31.48
C LYS A 593 16.41 14.05 32.17
N ILE A 594 17.54 14.74 31.98
CA ILE A 594 17.79 16.07 32.55
C ILE A 594 17.10 17.11 31.68
N LYS A 595 16.30 17.97 32.31
CA LYS A 595 15.61 19.07 31.61
C LYS A 595 16.63 20.04 31.01
N THR A 596 16.55 20.27 29.69
CA THR A 596 17.49 21.08 28.93
C THR A 596 16.76 21.95 27.93
N SER A 597 17.19 23.19 27.76
CA SER A 597 16.69 24.13 26.76
C SER A 597 17.85 24.57 25.87
N LEU A 598 17.66 24.45 24.54
CA LEU A 598 18.66 24.79 23.53
C LEU A 598 18.02 25.68 22.46
N GLU A 599 18.83 26.57 21.88
CA GLU A 599 18.39 27.50 20.82
C GLU A 599 19.23 27.32 19.57
N PHE A 600 18.56 27.33 18.41
CA PHE A 600 19.18 27.15 17.10
C PHE A 600 18.60 28.13 16.08
N LYS A 601 19.42 28.51 15.11
CA LYS A 601 18.92 29.13 13.87
C LYS A 601 18.52 28.02 12.90
N ILE A 602 17.43 28.22 12.16
CA ILE A 602 16.93 27.26 11.18
C ILE A 602 16.68 27.93 9.83
N LYS A 603 16.89 27.17 8.75
CA LYS A 603 16.64 27.58 7.37
C LYS A 603 15.70 26.58 6.70
N ASN A 604 15.07 26.99 5.62
CA ASN A 604 14.17 26.13 4.83
C ASN A 604 14.88 24.92 4.16
N THR A 605 16.21 24.93 4.15
CA THR A 605 17.02 23.76 3.74
C THR A 605 17.19 22.72 4.84
N ASP A 606 16.88 23.06 6.09
CA ASP A 606 16.94 22.14 7.24
C ASP A 606 15.62 21.37 7.30
N ARG A 607 15.59 20.19 6.67
CA ARG A 607 14.40 19.34 6.54
C ARG A 607 14.37 18.25 7.60
N SER A 608 13.20 17.77 7.97
CA SER A 608 12.95 16.63 8.89
C SER A 608 13.60 16.80 10.26
N VAL A 609 13.79 18.07 10.70
CA VAL A 609 14.41 18.39 11.98
C VAL A 609 13.55 17.83 13.13
N GLY A 610 14.16 17.09 14.05
CA GLY A 610 13.53 16.39 15.15
C GLY A 610 13.33 14.90 14.93
N ALA A 611 13.41 14.40 13.69
CA ALA A 611 13.16 12.98 13.38
C ALA A 611 14.27 12.06 13.91
N ILE A 612 15.54 12.42 13.74
CA ILE A 612 16.67 11.63 14.27
C ILE A 612 16.68 11.66 15.81
N ILE A 613 16.39 12.81 16.39
CA ILE A 613 16.30 12.95 17.86
C ILE A 613 15.21 12.05 18.40
N SER A 614 14.05 12.04 17.76
CA SER A 614 12.92 11.19 18.14
C SER A 614 13.22 9.70 18.02
N ASN A 615 13.98 9.31 16.98
CA ASN A 615 14.46 7.94 16.83
C ASN A 615 15.38 7.53 18.00
N GLU A 616 16.36 8.36 18.36
CA GLU A 616 17.26 8.07 19.49
C GLU A 616 16.50 7.97 20.82
N ILE A 617 15.54 8.86 21.08
CA ILE A 617 14.67 8.79 22.26
C ILE A 617 13.86 7.48 22.24
N SER A 618 13.27 7.11 21.07
CA SER A 618 12.48 5.88 20.92
C SER A 618 13.31 4.61 21.13
N LYS A 619 14.54 4.58 20.61
CA LYS A 619 15.47 3.44 20.83
C LYS A 619 15.82 3.24 22.30
N LEU A 620 16.04 4.33 23.04
CA LEU A 620 16.46 4.29 24.44
C LEU A 620 15.29 4.13 25.42
N HIS A 621 14.16 4.73 25.15
CA HIS A 621 13.05 4.86 26.11
C HIS A 621 11.74 4.22 25.63
N GLY A 622 11.72 3.62 24.44
CA GLY A 622 10.55 2.98 23.85
C GLY A 622 9.40 3.96 23.60
N GLU A 623 8.18 3.44 23.63
CA GLU A 623 6.94 4.22 23.47
C GLU A 623 6.76 5.28 24.57
N LYS A 624 7.28 5.03 25.78
CA LYS A 624 7.12 5.93 26.93
C LYS A 624 7.82 7.28 26.73
N GLY A 625 8.87 7.32 25.92
CA GLY A 625 9.64 8.52 25.66
C GLY A 625 10.27 9.13 26.93
N LEU A 626 10.40 10.45 26.96
CA LEU A 626 10.92 11.23 28.07
C LEU A 626 9.78 11.87 28.88
N PRO A 627 10.02 12.30 30.13
CA PRO A 627 9.08 13.17 30.87
C PRO A 627 8.75 14.42 30.06
N ARG A 628 7.53 14.98 30.29
CA ARG A 628 7.05 16.16 29.57
C ARG A 628 8.07 17.31 29.60
N GLU A 629 8.34 17.91 28.45
CA GLU A 629 9.26 19.05 28.31
C GLU A 629 10.68 18.82 28.87
N THR A 630 11.19 17.61 28.75
CA THR A 630 12.57 17.30 29.15
C THR A 630 13.58 17.98 28.21
N LEU A 631 13.35 17.91 26.88
CA LEU A 631 14.17 18.56 25.89
C LEU A 631 13.36 19.67 25.18
N ASN A 632 13.74 20.92 25.44
CA ASN A 632 13.11 22.10 24.86
C ASN A 632 14.03 22.69 23.79
N LEU A 633 13.59 22.69 22.56
CA LEU A 633 14.33 23.21 21.41
C LEU A 633 13.61 24.43 20.86
N THR A 634 14.29 25.53 20.78
CA THR A 634 13.80 26.80 20.19
C THR A 634 14.55 27.11 18.90
N PHE A 635 13.82 27.41 17.86
CA PHE A 635 14.38 27.71 16.54
C PHE A 635 13.95 29.12 16.11
N GLU A 636 14.88 29.87 15.51
CA GLU A 636 14.62 31.17 14.91
C GLU A 636 14.89 31.11 13.40
N GLY A 637 13.87 31.37 12.57
CA GLY A 637 13.98 31.39 11.12
C GLY A 637 12.84 30.65 10.43
N SER A 638 13.08 30.18 9.21
CA SER A 638 12.12 29.43 8.39
C SER A 638 12.50 27.96 8.38
N ALA A 639 11.67 27.10 8.97
CA ALA A 639 11.92 25.67 9.00
C ALA A 639 11.58 25.02 7.65
N GLY A 640 12.38 24.03 7.25
CA GLY A 640 12.16 23.25 6.03
C GLY A 640 11.01 22.25 6.16
N GLN A 641 10.80 21.45 5.11
CA GLN A 641 9.74 20.41 5.06
C GLN A 641 9.89 19.40 6.20
N SER A 642 8.76 18.88 6.69
CA SER A 642 8.69 17.85 7.72
C SER A 642 9.34 18.24 9.07
N PHE A 643 9.34 19.53 9.42
CA PHE A 643 9.79 19.97 10.74
C PHE A 643 8.94 19.31 11.83
N GLY A 644 9.57 18.75 12.84
CA GLY A 644 8.89 18.05 13.93
C GLY A 644 8.25 16.71 13.55
N ALA A 645 8.57 16.15 12.36
CA ALA A 645 8.06 14.86 11.96
C ALA A 645 8.43 13.77 12.98
N PHE A 646 7.45 12.93 13.32
CA PHE A 646 7.57 11.81 14.28
C PHE A 646 8.02 12.20 15.69
N SER A 647 7.91 13.49 16.08
CA SER A 647 8.34 13.98 17.39
C SER A 647 7.67 13.22 18.53
N VAL A 648 8.49 12.77 19.50
CA VAL A 648 8.07 11.88 20.59
C VAL A 648 7.86 12.63 21.91
N LYS A 649 7.20 11.96 22.84
CA LYS A 649 6.95 12.47 24.19
C LYS A 649 8.23 12.93 24.88
N GLY A 650 8.17 14.10 25.52
CA GLY A 650 9.28 14.77 26.22
C GLY A 650 10.07 15.74 25.37
N LEU A 651 9.89 15.71 24.03
CA LEU A 651 10.44 16.69 23.12
C LEU A 651 9.45 17.84 22.91
N LYS A 652 9.90 19.06 23.13
CA LYS A 652 9.18 20.29 22.79
C LYS A 652 9.99 21.09 21.78
N MET A 653 9.38 21.48 20.67
CA MET A 653 10.02 22.24 19.60
C MET A 653 9.19 23.49 19.29
N THR A 654 9.82 24.65 19.35
CA THR A 654 9.18 25.94 19.09
C THR A 654 9.91 26.66 17.96
N VAL A 655 9.19 27.08 16.92
CA VAL A 655 9.72 27.92 15.83
C VAL A 655 9.22 29.34 15.99
N PHE A 656 10.13 30.30 16.05
CA PHE A 656 9.88 31.71 15.86
C PHE A 656 10.12 32.06 14.39
N GLY A 657 9.07 32.01 13.60
CA GLY A 657 9.16 32.14 12.13
C GLY A 657 8.01 31.45 11.45
N ASN A 658 8.31 30.69 10.40
CA ASN A 658 7.35 29.89 9.66
C ASN A 658 7.87 28.46 9.42
N THR A 659 6.98 27.57 9.05
CA THR A 659 7.32 26.20 8.70
C THR A 659 6.80 25.85 7.32
N ASN A 660 7.53 25.01 6.62
CA ASN A 660 7.15 24.51 5.31
C ASN A 660 6.13 23.35 5.43
N ASP A 661 5.84 22.69 4.32
CA ASP A 661 4.88 21.56 4.25
C ASP A 661 5.26 20.39 5.19
N TYR A 662 4.26 19.61 5.53
CA TYR A 662 4.40 18.37 6.33
C TYR A 662 4.85 18.59 7.78
N PHE A 663 4.62 19.79 8.33
CA PHE A 663 4.88 20.09 9.74
C PHE A 663 4.21 19.05 10.66
N GLY A 664 4.98 18.48 11.58
CA GLY A 664 4.47 17.54 12.56
C GLY A 664 3.92 16.22 11.98
N LYS A 665 4.27 15.86 10.73
CA LYS A 665 3.90 14.58 10.12
C LYS A 665 4.20 13.42 11.07
N GLY A 666 3.20 12.55 11.33
CA GLY A 666 3.38 11.40 12.22
C GLY A 666 3.74 11.75 13.67
N LEU A 667 3.37 12.94 14.14
CA LEU A 667 3.61 13.37 15.53
C LEU A 667 3.25 12.26 16.52
N SER A 668 4.20 11.87 17.36
CA SER A 668 4.16 10.65 18.19
C SER A 668 4.22 10.96 19.71
N GLY A 669 3.78 12.14 20.14
CA GLY A 669 3.70 12.53 21.56
C GLY A 669 4.46 13.80 21.94
N GLY A 670 5.18 14.43 21.01
CA GLY A 670 5.88 15.70 21.23
C GLY A 670 4.94 16.91 21.35
N ILE A 671 5.51 18.06 21.71
CA ILE A 671 4.82 19.36 21.71
C ILE A 671 5.47 20.22 20.63
N LEU A 672 4.70 20.65 19.65
CA LEU A 672 5.15 21.51 18.58
C LEU A 672 4.45 22.88 18.67
N SER A 673 5.19 23.96 18.48
CA SER A 673 4.59 25.29 18.41
C SER A 673 5.24 26.14 17.34
N VAL A 674 4.42 26.91 16.60
CA VAL A 674 4.85 27.90 15.63
C VAL A 674 4.37 29.28 16.09
N ARG A 675 5.28 30.21 16.19
CA ARG A 675 5.07 31.59 16.61
C ARG A 675 5.55 32.53 15.55
N ILE A 676 4.84 33.64 15.37
CA ILE A 676 5.32 34.73 14.50
C ILE A 676 6.69 35.24 15.00
N PRO A 677 7.57 35.72 14.11
CA PRO A 677 8.85 36.30 14.52
C PRO A 677 8.66 37.43 15.52
N LYS A 678 9.55 37.53 16.52
CA LYS A 678 9.44 38.48 17.63
C LYS A 678 9.28 39.96 17.20
N LYS A 679 9.82 40.31 16.04
CA LYS A 679 9.80 41.65 15.45
C LYS A 679 8.66 41.89 14.45
N SER A 680 7.79 40.89 14.22
CA SER A 680 6.71 40.99 13.24
C SER A 680 5.59 41.90 13.74
N THR A 681 5.04 42.70 12.82
CA THR A 681 3.95 43.62 13.05
C THR A 681 2.63 43.17 12.41
N PHE A 682 2.64 42.11 11.62
CA PHE A 682 1.43 41.58 10.97
C PHE A 682 0.52 40.80 11.93
N GLU A 683 -0.72 40.67 11.56
CA GLU A 683 -1.72 39.88 12.29
C GLU A 683 -1.58 38.40 11.90
N SER A 684 -1.25 37.54 12.86
CA SER A 684 -1.00 36.13 12.65
C SER A 684 -2.17 35.40 12.00
N GLU A 685 -3.36 35.68 12.45
CA GLU A 685 -4.64 35.10 12.01
C GLU A 685 -5.04 35.38 10.56
N LYS A 686 -4.34 36.33 9.92
CA LYS A 686 -4.53 36.66 8.50
C LYS A 686 -3.45 36.11 7.58
N ASN A 687 -2.45 35.44 8.15
CA ASN A 687 -1.27 35.03 7.41
C ASN A 687 -0.99 33.52 7.55
N ILE A 688 -0.62 32.89 6.44
CA ILE A 688 -0.19 31.48 6.43
C ILE A 688 1.23 31.43 6.98
N ILE A 689 1.45 30.72 8.07
CA ILE A 689 2.76 30.51 8.70
C ILE A 689 3.21 29.05 8.72
N THR A 690 2.30 28.14 8.41
CA THR A 690 2.58 26.70 8.31
C THR A 690 2.09 26.21 6.94
N GLY A 691 2.92 25.45 6.25
CA GLY A 691 2.61 24.92 4.91
C GLY A 691 1.50 23.88 4.90
N ASN A 692 1.36 23.19 3.78
CA ASN A 692 0.31 22.19 3.53
C ASN A 692 0.57 20.89 4.27
N VAL A 693 -0.49 20.08 4.45
CA VAL A 693 -0.45 18.71 4.96
C VAL A 693 0.18 18.63 6.36
N ALA A 694 0.00 19.67 7.17
CA ALA A 694 0.49 19.69 8.54
C ALA A 694 -0.24 18.65 9.38
N LEU A 695 0.49 17.94 10.26
CA LEU A 695 0.02 16.88 11.17
C LEU A 695 -0.57 15.65 10.47
N TYR A 696 -0.20 15.38 9.22
CA TYR A 696 -0.63 14.18 8.52
C TYR A 696 -0.24 12.91 9.28
N GLY A 697 -1.23 12.09 9.59
CA GLY A 697 -1.03 10.83 10.31
C GLY A 697 -0.51 10.99 11.74
N ALA A 698 -0.71 12.12 12.37
CA ALA A 698 -0.35 12.35 13.78
C ALA A 698 -1.13 11.40 14.69
N ILE A 699 -0.45 10.75 15.63
CA ILE A 699 -1.04 9.71 16.50
C ILE A 699 -1.12 10.11 17.98
N ALA A 700 -0.32 11.07 18.41
CA ALA A 700 -0.30 11.58 19.77
C ALA A 700 0.48 12.90 19.82
N GLY A 701 0.33 13.66 20.91
CA GLY A 701 1.07 14.90 21.13
C GLY A 701 0.22 16.14 20.93
N GLU A 702 0.86 17.28 20.89
CA GLU A 702 0.20 18.59 20.88
C GLU A 702 0.84 19.50 19.83
N ALA A 703 0.02 20.25 19.11
CA ALA A 703 0.50 21.26 18.15
C ALA A 703 -0.26 22.57 18.30
N TYR A 704 0.47 23.69 18.32
CA TYR A 704 -0.06 25.03 18.52
C TYR A 704 0.49 25.98 17.46
N ILE A 705 -0.39 26.46 16.56
CA ILE A 705 -0.01 27.27 15.40
C ILE A 705 -0.62 28.64 15.51
N ASN A 706 0.20 29.67 15.75
CA ASN A 706 -0.19 31.07 15.82
C ASN A 706 -0.23 31.68 14.42
N GLY A 707 -1.28 31.40 13.69
CA GLY A 707 -1.55 31.79 12.32
C GLY A 707 -2.28 30.70 11.54
N ILE A 708 -2.35 30.85 10.23
CA ILE A 708 -3.06 29.96 9.32
C ILE A 708 -2.11 28.82 8.88
N ALA A 709 -2.64 27.60 8.83
CA ALA A 709 -2.02 26.49 8.14
C ALA A 709 -2.62 26.32 6.75
N GLY A 710 -1.84 25.74 5.83
CA GLY A 710 -2.28 25.48 4.45
C GLY A 710 -3.34 24.38 4.33
N GLU A 711 -3.42 23.81 3.13
CA GLU A 711 -4.36 22.76 2.76
C GLU A 711 -4.12 21.45 3.52
N ARG A 712 -5.17 20.64 3.72
CA ARG A 712 -5.09 19.27 4.26
C ARG A 712 -4.51 19.21 5.69
N PHE A 713 -4.90 20.14 6.53
CA PHE A 713 -4.52 20.17 7.94
C PHE A 713 -5.11 18.98 8.69
N CYS A 714 -4.32 18.29 9.53
CA CYS A 714 -4.74 17.15 10.37
C CYS A 714 -5.36 15.97 9.60
N VAL A 715 -5.05 15.81 8.32
CA VAL A 715 -5.49 14.62 7.58
C VAL A 715 -5.02 13.37 8.30
N ARG A 716 -5.94 12.43 8.51
CA ARG A 716 -5.63 11.17 9.20
C ARG A 716 -5.07 11.33 10.61
N ASN A 717 -5.34 12.44 11.30
CA ASN A 717 -5.06 12.54 12.72
C ASN A 717 -5.82 11.44 13.48
N SER A 718 -5.15 10.78 14.40
CA SER A 718 -5.69 9.64 15.14
C SER A 718 -5.53 9.76 16.66
N GLY A 719 -4.97 10.87 17.16
CA GLY A 719 -4.82 11.07 18.61
C GLY A 719 -4.13 12.34 19.06
N SER A 720 -3.59 13.16 18.15
CA SER A 720 -2.98 14.43 18.54
C SER A 720 -4.02 15.52 18.83
N LYS A 721 -3.64 16.50 19.65
CA LYS A 721 -4.40 17.73 19.92
C LYS A 721 -3.78 18.88 19.15
N ALA A 722 -4.55 19.59 18.38
CA ALA A 722 -4.06 20.70 17.57
C ALA A 722 -4.92 21.96 17.75
N VAL A 723 -4.26 23.13 17.83
CA VAL A 723 -4.92 24.44 17.80
C VAL A 723 -4.28 25.28 16.69
N VAL A 724 -5.13 25.89 15.87
CA VAL A 724 -4.72 26.70 14.72
C VAL A 724 -5.66 27.89 14.53
N GLU A 725 -5.17 29.00 13.98
CA GLU A 725 -5.96 30.23 13.81
C GLU A 725 -6.65 30.34 12.45
N GLY A 726 -6.58 29.28 11.62
CA GLY A 726 -7.26 29.12 10.35
C GLY A 726 -6.61 28.03 9.51
N ILE A 727 -7.32 27.48 8.53
CA ILE A 727 -6.84 26.41 7.65
C ILE A 727 -7.36 26.58 6.23
N GLY A 728 -6.68 25.91 5.28
CA GLY A 728 -7.12 25.77 3.90
C GLY A 728 -8.15 24.64 3.70
N ASP A 729 -8.33 24.20 2.46
CA ASP A 729 -9.28 23.15 2.07
C ASP A 729 -8.87 21.77 2.63
N HIS A 730 -9.85 20.87 2.76
CA HIS A 730 -9.66 19.47 3.12
C HIS A 730 -9.12 19.22 4.54
N GLY A 731 -9.44 20.08 5.49
CA GLY A 731 -9.08 19.89 6.90
C GLY A 731 -9.72 18.64 7.50
N CYS A 732 -9.01 17.93 8.37
CA CYS A 732 -9.46 16.73 9.10
C CYS A 732 -9.97 15.55 8.24
N GLU A 733 -9.62 15.50 6.94
CA GLU A 733 -9.98 14.34 6.11
C GLU A 733 -9.49 13.02 6.71
N TYR A 734 -10.34 11.98 6.70
CA TYR A 734 -10.04 10.65 7.23
C TYR A 734 -9.55 10.61 8.68
N MET A 735 -9.83 11.62 9.48
CA MET A 735 -9.49 11.65 10.90
C MET A 735 -10.19 10.51 11.65
N THR A 736 -9.49 9.83 12.56
CA THR A 736 -10.01 8.69 13.32
C THR A 736 -9.93 8.87 14.82
N GLY A 737 -9.31 9.94 15.30
CA GLY A 737 -9.15 10.26 16.72
C GLY A 737 -8.45 11.60 16.91
N GLY A 738 -8.25 12.00 18.16
CA GLY A 738 -7.65 13.29 18.51
C GLY A 738 -8.67 14.44 18.57
N ILE A 739 -8.15 15.63 18.81
CA ILE A 739 -8.97 16.85 18.99
C ILE A 739 -8.34 17.99 18.21
N VAL A 740 -9.12 18.63 17.36
CA VAL A 740 -8.69 19.80 16.58
C VAL A 740 -9.53 21.02 16.98
N LEU A 741 -8.89 22.15 17.23
CA LEU A 741 -9.53 23.43 17.52
C LEU A 741 -9.10 24.46 16.48
N VAL A 742 -10.04 24.93 15.67
CA VAL A 742 -9.82 25.97 14.65
C VAL A 742 -10.46 27.28 15.11
N LEU A 743 -9.67 28.34 15.22
CA LEU A 743 -10.10 29.67 15.74
C LEU A 743 -10.46 30.67 14.63
N GLY A 744 -10.38 30.25 13.37
CA GLY A 744 -10.61 31.10 12.21
C GLY A 744 -11.27 30.34 11.06
N LYS A 745 -10.99 30.80 9.83
CA LYS A 745 -11.55 30.21 8.61
C LYS A 745 -11.21 28.74 8.48
N ILE A 746 -12.17 27.93 8.04
CA ILE A 746 -11.97 26.61 7.46
C ILE A 746 -12.15 26.68 5.94
N GLY A 747 -11.51 25.77 5.21
CA GLY A 747 -11.73 25.63 3.78
C GLY A 747 -12.78 24.58 3.45
N ARG A 748 -12.99 24.33 2.14
CA ARG A 748 -13.98 23.39 1.61
C ARG A 748 -13.66 21.95 2.01
N ASN A 749 -14.70 21.13 2.01
CA ASN A 749 -14.62 19.67 2.20
C ASN A 749 -14.00 19.25 3.55
N PHE A 750 -14.22 20.07 4.58
CA PHE A 750 -13.77 19.80 5.94
C PHE A 750 -14.43 18.49 6.46
N GLY A 751 -13.64 17.63 7.10
CA GLY A 751 -14.11 16.40 7.75
C GLY A 751 -14.49 15.26 6.80
N ALA A 752 -14.18 15.34 5.50
CA ALA A 752 -14.48 14.27 4.55
C ALA A 752 -13.88 12.93 4.98
N GLY A 753 -14.70 11.86 5.03
CA GLY A 753 -14.27 10.53 5.43
C GLY A 753 -13.84 10.41 6.91
N MET A 754 -14.11 11.41 7.74
CA MET A 754 -13.82 11.39 9.17
C MET A 754 -14.65 10.30 9.85
N SER A 755 -14.03 9.41 10.60
CA SER A 755 -14.66 8.24 11.24
C SER A 755 -14.44 8.22 12.76
N GLY A 756 -13.85 9.25 13.34
CA GLY A 756 -13.63 9.42 14.76
C GLY A 756 -12.82 10.68 15.08
N GLY A 757 -12.70 11.01 16.36
CA GLY A 757 -12.12 12.26 16.81
C GLY A 757 -13.15 13.40 16.88
N ILE A 758 -12.71 14.57 17.32
CA ILE A 758 -13.56 15.76 17.51
C ILE A 758 -12.86 16.98 16.91
N ALA A 759 -13.62 17.81 16.21
CA ALA A 759 -13.17 19.12 15.78
C ALA A 759 -14.08 20.21 16.37
N TYR A 760 -13.49 21.24 16.96
CA TYR A 760 -14.18 22.43 17.44
C TYR A 760 -13.84 23.60 16.53
N ILE A 761 -14.85 24.29 16.04
CA ILE A 761 -14.70 25.43 15.14
C ILE A 761 -15.27 26.66 15.82
N TYR A 762 -14.48 27.73 15.92
CA TYR A 762 -14.95 29.04 16.35
C TYR A 762 -15.65 29.73 15.20
N LYS A 763 -16.96 30.00 15.37
CA LYS A 763 -17.81 30.70 14.40
C LYS A 763 -17.50 32.19 14.42
N ASN A 764 -16.79 32.64 13.41
CA ASN A 764 -16.56 34.08 13.15
C ASN A 764 -17.38 34.50 11.92
N ASP A 765 -17.22 35.75 11.48
CA ASP A 765 -17.94 36.32 10.33
C ASP A 765 -17.73 35.57 9.01
N GLN A 766 -16.74 34.71 8.92
CA GLN A 766 -16.41 33.89 7.74
C GLN A 766 -16.92 32.45 7.85
N PHE A 767 -17.63 32.09 8.91
CA PHE A 767 -18.16 30.74 9.11
C PHE A 767 -19.25 30.41 8.08
N SER A 768 -19.13 29.21 7.45
CA SER A 768 -20.12 28.69 6.51
C SER A 768 -20.28 27.17 6.67
N GLU A 769 -21.51 26.72 6.86
CA GLU A 769 -21.80 25.26 6.92
C GLU A 769 -21.55 24.55 5.60
N LYS A 770 -21.47 25.26 4.48
CA LYS A 770 -21.18 24.71 3.14
C LYS A 770 -19.75 24.17 3.01
N GLU A 771 -18.85 24.54 3.90
CA GLU A 771 -17.46 24.08 3.91
C GLU A 771 -17.31 22.64 4.45
N PHE A 772 -18.31 22.13 5.18
CA PHE A 772 -18.28 20.80 5.77
C PHE A 772 -18.74 19.72 4.79
N ASN A 773 -18.09 18.57 4.84
CA ASN A 773 -18.56 17.36 4.17
C ASN A 773 -19.43 16.55 5.14
N MET A 774 -20.74 16.69 5.00
CA MET A 774 -21.73 16.08 5.91
C MET A 774 -22.02 14.59 5.65
N GLU A 775 -21.22 13.90 4.83
CA GLU A 775 -21.45 12.49 4.51
C GLU A 775 -21.24 11.57 5.73
N MET A 776 -20.27 11.89 6.60
CA MET A 776 -19.88 11.06 7.73
C MET A 776 -19.75 11.82 9.05
N ILE A 777 -20.06 13.09 9.10
CA ILE A 777 -20.00 13.92 10.30
C ILE A 777 -21.34 14.61 10.58
N ASP A 778 -21.56 14.97 11.84
CA ASP A 778 -22.68 15.78 12.30
C ASP A 778 -22.15 17.07 12.95
N LEU A 779 -22.92 18.14 12.91
CA LEU A 779 -22.63 19.38 13.62
C LEU A 779 -23.47 19.46 14.90
N GLU A 780 -22.80 19.62 16.02
CA GLU A 780 -23.41 19.64 17.34
C GLU A 780 -23.05 20.92 18.11
N SER A 781 -23.95 21.33 19.01
CA SER A 781 -23.63 22.37 20.00
C SER A 781 -22.70 21.79 21.07
N ILE A 782 -21.79 22.62 21.60
CA ILE A 782 -20.89 22.22 22.67
C ILE A 782 -21.65 22.04 24.00
N ASN A 783 -21.18 21.09 24.81
CA ASN A 783 -21.66 20.85 26.16
C ASN A 783 -20.61 21.30 27.21
N ASN A 784 -20.90 21.14 28.50
CA ASN A 784 -20.00 21.61 29.59
C ASN A 784 -18.61 20.92 29.54
N GLN A 785 -18.54 19.65 29.14
CA GLN A 785 -17.26 18.97 29.01
C GLN A 785 -16.46 19.54 27.83
N ASP A 786 -17.13 19.86 26.74
CA ASP A 786 -16.52 20.50 25.58
C ASP A 786 -15.97 21.88 25.93
N GLU A 787 -16.71 22.66 26.77
CA GLU A 787 -16.26 23.97 27.27
C GLU A 787 -14.93 23.87 28.02
N ASP A 788 -14.78 22.88 28.90
CA ASP A 788 -13.54 22.64 29.65
C ASP A 788 -12.38 22.27 28.73
N ILE A 789 -12.63 21.40 27.74
CA ILE A 789 -11.64 21.00 26.75
C ILE A 789 -11.16 22.22 25.95
N ILE A 790 -12.09 22.99 25.38
CA ILE A 790 -11.78 24.18 24.58
C ILE A 790 -11.03 25.22 25.41
N SER A 791 -11.50 25.52 26.63
CA SER A 791 -10.85 26.47 27.52
C SER A 791 -9.41 26.07 27.83
N ASN A 792 -9.15 24.77 28.10
CA ASN A 792 -7.80 24.25 28.35
C ASN A 792 -6.92 24.34 27.10
N MET A 793 -7.45 24.00 25.93
CA MET A 793 -6.71 24.12 24.67
C MET A 793 -6.35 25.58 24.35
N LEU A 794 -7.25 26.51 24.58
CA LEU A 794 -7.02 27.96 24.42
C LEU A 794 -5.93 28.46 25.38
N LYS A 795 -5.99 28.07 26.68
CA LYS A 795 -4.97 28.41 27.68
C LYS A 795 -3.58 27.92 27.26
N ASN A 796 -3.49 26.66 26.80
CA ASN A 796 -2.26 26.10 26.31
C ASN A 796 -1.79 26.84 25.03
N HIS A 797 -2.69 27.10 24.10
CA HIS A 797 -2.34 27.83 22.87
C HIS A 797 -1.80 29.22 23.19
N PHE A 798 -2.44 29.95 24.09
CA PHE A 798 -1.92 31.24 24.55
C PHE A 798 -0.56 31.09 25.23
N SER A 799 -0.39 30.13 26.12
CA SER A 799 0.88 29.90 26.82
C SER A 799 2.05 29.57 25.87
N TYR A 800 1.81 28.70 24.89
CA TYR A 800 2.85 28.26 23.95
C TYR A 800 3.11 29.23 22.79
N THR A 801 2.13 30.07 22.42
CA THR A 801 2.23 30.90 21.22
C THR A 801 2.09 32.39 21.46
N ASN A 802 1.50 32.82 22.61
CA ASN A 802 1.10 34.20 22.90
C ASN A 802 0.02 34.72 21.92
N SER A 803 -0.87 33.84 21.46
CA SER A 803 -1.95 34.13 20.51
C SER A 803 -2.86 35.27 21.01
N LYS A 804 -3.06 36.30 20.19
CA LYS A 804 -3.96 37.40 20.46
C LYS A 804 -5.42 36.96 20.46
N ILE A 805 -5.81 36.08 19.51
CA ILE A 805 -7.17 35.52 19.41
C ILE A 805 -7.50 34.70 20.65
N ALA A 806 -6.62 33.75 21.03
CA ALA A 806 -6.84 32.95 22.23
C ALA A 806 -7.00 33.80 23.48
N LYS A 807 -6.15 34.83 23.62
CA LYS A 807 -6.27 35.80 24.73
C LYS A 807 -7.62 36.55 24.73
N MET A 808 -8.06 37.02 23.58
CA MET A 808 -9.35 37.73 23.40
C MET A 808 -10.51 36.81 23.79
N ILE A 809 -10.57 35.58 23.25
CA ILE A 809 -11.63 34.62 23.53
C ILE A 809 -11.66 34.27 25.02
N LEU A 810 -10.50 33.97 25.63
CA LEU A 810 -10.40 33.66 27.06
C LEU A 810 -10.86 34.85 27.95
N SER A 811 -10.53 36.11 27.59
CA SER A 811 -10.93 37.28 28.36
C SER A 811 -12.44 37.54 28.36
N LYS A 812 -13.16 37.03 27.36
CA LYS A 812 -14.61 37.14 27.18
C LYS A 812 -15.31 35.79 27.19
N TRP A 813 -14.72 34.80 27.83
CA TRP A 813 -15.13 33.39 27.76
C TRP A 813 -16.64 33.18 27.96
N GLY A 814 -17.24 33.85 28.95
CA GLY A 814 -18.67 33.71 29.23
C GLY A 814 -19.58 34.00 28.04
N LYS A 815 -19.14 34.87 27.10
CA LYS A 815 -19.87 35.21 25.88
C LYS A 815 -19.38 34.36 24.71
N GLU A 816 -18.06 34.28 24.52
CA GLU A 816 -17.43 33.67 23.31
C GLU A 816 -17.58 32.16 23.25
N LYS A 817 -17.79 31.47 24.37
CA LYS A 817 -18.03 30.02 24.37
C LYS A 817 -19.23 29.60 23.51
N ASN A 818 -20.26 30.43 23.39
CA ASN A 818 -21.45 30.15 22.58
C ASN A 818 -21.19 30.22 21.06
N ASN A 819 -20.03 30.73 20.65
CA ASN A 819 -19.61 30.78 19.25
C ASN A 819 -18.85 29.53 18.78
N PHE A 820 -18.74 28.49 19.60
CA PHE A 820 -18.14 27.25 19.17
C PHE A 820 -19.18 26.25 18.68
N ILE A 821 -18.82 25.48 17.66
CA ILE A 821 -19.54 24.31 17.16
C ILE A 821 -18.61 23.10 17.19
N LYS A 822 -19.20 21.95 17.43
CA LYS A 822 -18.49 20.66 17.46
C LYS A 822 -18.83 19.84 16.25
#